data_9291092942d6a41d9c1aa61fbdf818f7
#
_entry.id   9291092942d6a41d9c1aa61fbdf818f7
#
_cell.length_a   1.000
_cell.length_b   1.000
_cell.length_c   1.000
_cell.angle_alpha   90.00
_cell.angle_beta   90.00
_cell.angle_gamma   90.00
#
_symmetry.space_group_name_H-M   'P 1'
#
loop_
_entity.id
_entity.type
_entity.pdbx_description
1 polymer ?
#
loop_
_entity_poly.entity_id
_entity_poly.type
_entity_poly.pdbx_seq_one_letter_code
_entity_poly.pdbx_strand_id
1 'polypeptide(L)'
;MMKKFFTLAACALAFQASAQLAPQMPRVASQQELETSRLLGLEEIARASQSGVRGGGSVVVFYEDFANGFDGNNGVGAITVEDTSPETTIWQYVQPEGDGFFADGTASGVQPPAGEYSTNIGGLNSETAANGWMIFDADYYNTPTSNGAEDVEGFMNLPTLDMSSLESVVISWDQYFRYCCYSFIPVFVEVSADGGTTWTTFEAGGDFIPSANTTSANPAVTGLDISCVAAGQSAVDIRFAYLQNPAVGNGYTHYYWGIDDIRIEANPIANDLELVQLTNGDVYEIFEYRVTPLDQAIPEADGGLLAGVLYRNSGFLNQENCVVTIEVLDEAGTVLSTTLTDAFTAPSFANNDNCPANPQDTLYIATGWAPETIGFYTLNASMSSDSVADAGSLSMVIEYTDCAFGHDDPEALDVELGPRFDDENDFFEPTGYGNRFTFHNEGTTVYGLAVAFGPSTSTGVDFEIRWMDQDPELSLADAPYEFAEFTSDADWAGTAANPVYYPLAFEDEIEVSVDGLASPGFYAGAVITEFDYEDLELTVLGNGNSDTDNSTIIYQQAGSGEFVWFTAQTATPAVRLITCPVVSVDVIGAYNGVHLQGNYPNPTAGETRFSFTSDWGGDFMIELRDLQGRLVDVMDLGARPAGEHTVVYDASALSDGMYTYSLLTGNARVTKKMRVQH
;
A
#
# COMPACT_ATOMS: atom_id res chain seq x y z
N MET A 1 -34.26 -6.56 -12.92
CA MET A 1 -34.59 -6.86 -11.52
C MET A 1 -33.68 -7.94 -10.91
N MET A 2 -33.07 -8.83 -11.65
CA MET A 2 -32.15 -9.85 -11.09
C MET A 2 -30.70 -9.37 -10.87
N LYS A 3 -30.22 -8.33 -11.58
CA LYS A 3 -28.86 -7.79 -11.39
C LYS A 3 -28.68 -6.94 -10.12
N LYS A 4 -29.73 -6.39 -9.55
CA LYS A 4 -29.66 -5.57 -8.32
C LYS A 4 -29.55 -6.39 -7.02
N PHE A 5 -29.99 -7.65 -7.02
CA PHE A 5 -29.89 -8.52 -5.85
C PHE A 5 -28.49 -9.12 -5.63
N PHE A 6 -27.71 -9.27 -6.71
CA PHE A 6 -26.37 -9.86 -6.63
C PHE A 6 -25.33 -8.94 -5.95
N THR A 7 -25.46 -7.63 -6.16
CA THR A 7 -24.53 -6.65 -5.57
C THR A 7 -24.69 -6.53 -4.04
N LEU A 8 -25.93 -6.67 -3.52
CA LEU A 8 -26.18 -6.62 -2.07
C LEU A 8 -25.57 -7.82 -1.32
N ALA A 9 -25.61 -9.01 -1.94
CA ALA A 9 -25.02 -10.21 -1.34
C ALA A 9 -23.49 -10.14 -1.32
N ALA A 10 -22.87 -9.58 -2.37
CA ALA A 10 -21.43 -9.42 -2.44
C ALA A 10 -20.88 -8.50 -1.33
N CYS A 11 -21.58 -7.39 -1.03
CA CYS A 11 -21.14 -6.48 0.02
C CYS A 11 -21.30 -7.03 1.43
N ALA A 12 -22.40 -7.76 1.70
CA ALA A 12 -22.65 -8.31 3.03
C ALA A 12 -21.67 -9.44 3.42
N LEU A 13 -21.03 -10.08 2.46
CA LEU A 13 -20.11 -11.20 2.67
C LEU A 13 -18.63 -10.78 2.55
N ALA A 14 -18.29 -9.74 1.77
CA ALA A 14 -16.99 -9.07 1.88
C ALA A 14 -16.77 -8.55 3.32
N PHE A 15 -17.84 -8.24 4.03
CA PHE A 15 -17.87 -7.87 5.43
C PHE A 15 -17.28 -8.90 6.39
N GLN A 16 -17.46 -10.20 6.12
CA GLN A 16 -16.90 -11.25 6.96
C GLN A 16 -15.44 -11.58 6.62
N ALA A 17 -15.07 -11.46 5.36
CA ALA A 17 -13.73 -11.76 4.92
C ALA A 17 -12.70 -10.70 5.36
N SER A 18 -13.03 -9.41 5.24
CA SER A 18 -12.14 -8.33 5.68
C SER A 18 -12.03 -8.18 7.20
N ALA A 19 -13.10 -8.50 7.94
CA ALA A 19 -13.08 -8.41 9.41
C ALA A 19 -12.22 -9.47 10.08
N GLN A 20 -11.91 -10.59 9.41
CA GLN A 20 -11.08 -11.66 9.95
C GLN A 20 -9.61 -11.58 9.53
N LEU A 21 -9.27 -10.91 8.44
CA LEU A 21 -7.87 -10.61 8.10
C LEU A 21 -7.26 -9.50 8.98
N ALA A 22 -8.09 -8.61 9.53
CA ALA A 22 -7.64 -7.49 10.36
C ALA A 22 -6.96 -7.86 11.71
N PRO A 23 -7.23 -8.99 12.40
CA PRO A 23 -6.58 -9.28 13.67
C PRO A 23 -5.18 -9.83 13.56
N GLN A 24 -4.72 -10.29 12.41
CA GLN A 24 -3.42 -10.96 12.26
C GLN A 24 -2.36 -10.13 11.49
N MET A 25 -2.76 -9.02 10.88
CA MET A 25 -1.77 -8.12 10.29
C MET A 25 -1.12 -7.25 11.38
N PRO A 26 0.21 -7.27 11.53
CA PRO A 26 0.87 -6.29 12.38
C PRO A 26 0.53 -4.90 11.85
N ARG A 27 0.04 -4.03 12.73
CA ARG A 27 -0.24 -2.63 12.42
C ARG A 27 1.03 -2.00 11.85
N VAL A 28 0.91 -1.55 10.66
CA VAL A 28 1.95 -0.92 9.90
C VAL A 28 2.50 0.32 10.59
N ALA A 29 3.81 0.33 10.84
CA ALA A 29 4.49 1.46 11.46
C ALA A 29 4.95 2.53 10.43
N SER A 30 5.09 2.20 9.14
CA SER A 30 5.73 3.11 8.18
C SER A 30 4.81 4.16 7.54
N GLN A 31 3.57 3.83 7.20
CA GLN A 31 2.59 4.87 6.85
C GLN A 31 2.31 5.78 8.05
N GLN A 32 2.30 5.21 9.25
CA GLN A 32 2.12 5.95 10.49
C GLN A 32 3.27 6.95 10.76
N GLU A 33 4.49 6.71 10.28
CA GLU A 33 5.61 7.67 10.42
C GLU A 33 5.53 8.82 9.41
N LEU A 34 5.12 8.57 8.16
CA LEU A 34 4.88 9.61 7.14
C LEU A 34 3.60 10.41 7.44
N GLU A 35 2.54 9.75 7.88
CA GLU A 35 1.32 10.37 8.38
C GLU A 35 1.54 11.07 9.73
N THR A 36 2.41 10.54 10.58
CA THR A 36 2.76 11.17 11.85
C THR A 36 3.45 12.51 11.63
N SER A 37 4.26 12.68 10.60
CA SER A 37 4.85 14.02 10.30
C SER A 37 3.81 15.00 9.74
N ARG A 38 2.87 14.52 8.91
CA ARG A 38 1.74 15.34 8.41
C ARG A 38 0.73 15.66 9.51
N LEU A 39 0.31 14.65 10.26
CA LEU A 39 -0.57 14.80 11.42
C LEU A 39 0.13 15.58 12.54
N LEU A 40 1.43 15.42 12.76
CA LEU A 40 2.19 16.21 13.73
C LEU A 40 2.24 17.69 13.35
N GLY A 41 2.33 18.04 12.07
CA GLY A 41 2.22 19.43 11.63
C GLY A 41 0.82 20.00 11.93
N LEU A 42 -0.24 19.32 11.51
CA LEU A 42 -1.63 19.73 11.75
C LEU A 42 -2.06 19.47 13.20
N GLU A 43 -1.60 18.40 13.86
CA GLU A 43 -1.78 18.18 15.29
C GLU A 43 -0.96 19.15 16.14
N GLU A 44 0.23 19.60 15.74
CA GLU A 44 0.95 20.66 16.41
C GLU A 44 0.23 21.99 16.26
N ILE A 45 -0.36 22.29 15.11
CA ILE A 45 -1.25 23.44 14.93
C ILE A 45 -2.48 23.31 15.83
N ALA A 46 -3.16 22.18 15.81
CA ALA A 46 -4.35 21.93 16.62
C ALA A 46 -4.01 21.91 18.13
N ARG A 47 -2.93 21.23 18.56
CA ARG A 47 -2.50 21.19 19.97
C ARG A 47 -1.89 22.51 20.46
N ALA A 48 -1.17 23.22 19.62
CA ALA A 48 -0.67 24.56 19.96
C ALA A 48 -1.82 25.55 20.14
N SER A 49 -2.91 25.35 19.40
CA SER A 49 -4.11 26.16 19.55
C SER A 49 -4.92 25.81 20.81
N GLN A 50 -5.02 24.54 21.18
CA GLN A 50 -5.71 24.07 22.40
C GLN A 50 -4.93 24.43 23.69
N SER A 51 -3.61 24.41 23.68
CA SER A 51 -2.79 24.62 24.90
C SER A 51 -2.72 26.08 25.36
N GLY A 52 -3.30 27.04 24.64
CA GLY A 52 -3.27 28.45 25.00
C GLY A 52 -1.86 29.03 25.05
N VAL A 53 -0.84 28.34 24.52
CA VAL A 53 0.53 28.83 24.46
C VAL A 53 0.62 29.95 23.42
N ARG A 54 0.55 31.17 23.87
CA ARG A 54 0.76 32.38 23.08
C ARG A 54 2.23 32.49 22.67
N GLY A 55 2.53 31.93 21.51
CA GLY A 55 3.84 32.08 20.89
C GLY A 55 3.69 32.20 19.38
N GLY A 56 3.55 33.44 18.83
CA GLY A 56 3.38 33.74 17.42
C GLY A 56 1.92 33.53 17.00
N GLY A 57 1.05 34.52 17.21
CA GLY A 57 -0.39 34.30 17.19
C GLY A 57 -0.97 33.97 15.82
N SER A 58 -1.43 32.77 15.61
CA SER A 58 -2.43 32.48 14.58
C SER A 58 -3.71 33.27 14.88
N VAL A 59 -4.28 33.92 13.86
CA VAL A 59 -5.54 34.62 13.99
C VAL A 59 -6.66 33.63 13.89
N VAL A 60 -7.23 33.22 15.04
CA VAL A 60 -8.43 32.37 15.06
C VAL A 60 -9.63 33.22 14.67
N VAL A 61 -10.34 32.81 13.64
CA VAL A 61 -11.54 33.52 13.18
C VAL A 61 -12.83 32.83 13.61
N PHE A 62 -12.75 31.53 13.94
CA PHE A 62 -13.90 30.74 14.34
C PHE A 62 -13.48 29.62 15.28
N TYR A 63 -14.27 29.37 16.32
CA TYR A 63 -14.16 28.19 17.19
C TYR A 63 -15.53 27.78 17.67
N GLU A 64 -15.87 26.49 17.57
CA GLU A 64 -17.16 25.91 18.00
C GLU A 64 -16.91 24.61 18.75
N ASP A 65 -17.38 24.55 19.99
CA ASP A 65 -17.31 23.39 20.88
C ASP A 65 -18.70 22.82 21.22
N PHE A 66 -19.69 23.25 20.48
CA PHE A 66 -21.10 22.85 20.61
C PHE A 66 -21.71 22.92 22.02
N ALA A 67 -21.12 23.68 22.95
CA ALA A 67 -21.66 23.81 24.31
C ALA A 67 -23.10 24.32 24.36
N ASN A 68 -23.57 25.00 23.31
CA ASN A 68 -24.94 25.48 23.15
C ASN A 68 -25.71 24.74 22.06
N GLY A 69 -25.25 23.59 21.62
CA GLY A 69 -25.88 22.82 20.54
C GLY A 69 -25.95 23.60 19.23
N PHE A 70 -27.10 23.57 18.55
CA PHE A 70 -27.29 24.28 17.27
C PHE A 70 -27.33 25.83 17.40
N ASP A 71 -27.54 26.39 18.59
CA ASP A 71 -27.42 27.83 18.79
C ASP A 71 -25.97 28.33 18.62
N GLY A 72 -24.99 27.42 18.73
CA GLY A 72 -23.58 27.67 18.58
C GLY A 72 -22.94 28.39 19.78
N ASN A 73 -21.67 28.17 19.99
CA ASN A 73 -20.84 28.84 21.01
C ASN A 73 -19.72 29.67 20.39
N ASN A 74 -19.77 29.91 19.08
CA ASN A 74 -18.71 30.52 18.27
C ASN A 74 -18.70 32.06 18.27
N GLY A 75 -19.73 32.70 18.79
CA GLY A 75 -19.86 34.16 18.84
C GLY A 75 -20.20 34.83 17.49
N VAL A 76 -20.41 34.06 16.41
CA VAL A 76 -20.76 34.54 15.07
C VAL A 76 -22.20 34.29 14.73
N GLY A 77 -22.70 33.07 14.92
CA GLY A 77 -24.09 32.70 14.59
C GLY A 77 -24.41 31.23 14.87
N ALA A 78 -25.65 30.89 14.62
CA ALA A 78 -26.15 29.52 14.81
C ALA A 78 -25.63 28.56 13.73
N ILE A 79 -25.48 27.30 14.11
CA ILE A 79 -25.26 26.19 13.21
C ILE A 79 -26.61 25.79 12.61
N THR A 80 -26.66 25.60 11.31
CA THR A 80 -27.89 25.17 10.63
C THR A 80 -27.66 23.85 9.91
N VAL A 81 -28.74 23.09 9.70
CA VAL A 81 -28.65 21.80 9.02
C VAL A 81 -29.63 21.76 7.85
N GLU A 82 -29.22 21.05 6.80
CA GLU A 82 -30.01 20.76 5.62
C GLU A 82 -29.99 19.27 5.35
N ASP A 83 -31.12 18.72 4.96
CA ASP A 83 -31.29 17.35 4.58
C ASP A 83 -31.92 17.26 3.20
N THR A 84 -31.31 16.55 2.29
CA THR A 84 -31.81 16.32 0.93
C THR A 84 -32.33 14.89 0.73
N SER A 85 -32.24 14.08 1.77
CA SER A 85 -32.69 12.68 1.76
C SER A 85 -34.21 12.57 1.69
N PRO A 86 -34.79 11.48 1.09
CA PRO A 86 -36.22 11.22 1.10
C PRO A 86 -36.77 11.00 2.51
N GLU A 87 -35.97 10.43 3.41
CA GLU A 87 -36.27 10.34 4.84
C GLU A 87 -35.34 11.27 5.62
N THR A 88 -35.85 11.81 6.73
CA THR A 88 -35.16 12.85 7.50
C THR A 88 -33.92 12.30 8.22
N THR A 89 -32.76 12.34 7.57
CA THR A 89 -31.47 11.98 8.15
C THR A 89 -30.68 13.25 8.38
N ILE A 90 -30.98 13.96 9.44
CA ILE A 90 -30.35 15.23 9.77
C ILE A 90 -29.35 15.05 10.91
N TRP A 91 -28.38 15.95 10.94
CA TRP A 91 -27.42 16.05 12.03
C TRP A 91 -28.13 16.16 13.38
N GLN A 92 -27.56 15.50 14.38
CA GLN A 92 -28.03 15.51 15.75
C GLN A 92 -26.97 16.12 16.66
N TYR A 93 -27.44 16.89 17.63
CA TYR A 93 -26.65 17.31 18.78
C TYR A 93 -26.72 16.23 19.87
N VAL A 94 -25.58 15.77 20.32
CA VAL A 94 -25.47 14.74 21.36
C VAL A 94 -25.03 15.38 22.66
N GLN A 95 -25.84 15.24 23.69
CA GLN A 95 -25.45 15.64 25.05
C GLN A 95 -24.61 14.53 25.72
N PRO A 96 -23.79 14.87 26.73
CA PRO A 96 -22.86 13.92 27.37
C PRO A 96 -23.51 12.64 27.89
N GLU A 97 -24.73 12.73 28.37
CA GLU A 97 -25.53 11.60 28.84
C GLU A 97 -26.99 11.75 28.35
N GLY A 98 -27.39 10.96 27.38
CA GLY A 98 -28.77 10.97 26.92
C GLY A 98 -28.94 10.82 25.42
N ASP A 99 -30.16 11.15 24.99
CA ASP A 99 -30.56 11.07 23.60
C ASP A 99 -29.88 12.13 22.73
N GLY A 100 -29.80 11.86 21.41
CA GLY A 100 -29.52 12.90 20.43
C GLY A 100 -30.72 13.85 20.26
N PHE A 101 -30.46 15.08 19.81
CA PHE A 101 -31.48 16.08 19.54
C PHE A 101 -31.31 16.64 18.12
N PHE A 102 -32.42 16.71 17.40
CA PHE A 102 -32.47 17.41 16.11
C PHE A 102 -32.52 18.93 16.27
N ALA A 103 -32.29 19.67 15.20
CA ALA A 103 -32.26 21.14 15.23
C ALA A 103 -33.60 21.80 15.65
N ASP A 104 -34.70 21.11 15.51
CA ASP A 104 -36.05 21.55 16.00
C ASP A 104 -36.29 21.29 17.50
N GLY A 105 -35.28 20.71 18.18
CA GLY A 105 -35.33 20.35 19.59
C GLY A 105 -36.01 19.01 19.88
N THR A 106 -36.39 18.24 18.87
CA THR A 106 -36.97 16.91 19.05
C THR A 106 -35.89 15.92 19.42
N ALA A 107 -36.10 15.09 20.44
CA ALA A 107 -35.18 14.03 20.81
C ALA A 107 -35.28 12.86 19.83
N SER A 108 -34.12 12.26 19.47
CA SER A 108 -34.08 11.06 18.64
C SER A 108 -34.60 9.80 19.36
N GLY A 109 -34.61 9.84 20.69
CA GLY A 109 -35.05 8.71 21.53
C GLY A 109 -33.97 7.61 21.67
N VAL A 110 -32.77 7.86 21.19
CA VAL A 110 -31.61 6.99 21.27
C VAL A 110 -30.34 7.79 21.59
N GLN A 111 -29.37 7.14 22.19
CA GLN A 111 -28.04 7.71 22.37
C GLN A 111 -27.19 7.36 21.14
N PRO A 112 -26.77 8.35 20.32
CA PRO A 112 -25.90 8.11 19.18
C PRO A 112 -24.44 7.78 19.59
N PRO A 113 -23.68 7.06 18.74
CA PRO A 113 -24.14 6.43 17.50
C PRO A 113 -25.04 5.22 17.78
N ALA A 114 -26.12 5.08 17.00
CA ALA A 114 -27.10 4.03 17.15
C ALA A 114 -27.37 3.34 15.81
N GLY A 115 -27.78 2.08 15.85
CA GLY A 115 -28.05 1.27 14.67
C GLY A 115 -27.37 -0.08 14.74
N GLU A 116 -27.61 -0.94 13.76
CA GLU A 116 -27.12 -2.32 13.79
C GLU A 116 -25.60 -2.42 13.79
N TYR A 117 -24.95 -1.55 13.00
CA TYR A 117 -23.49 -1.60 12.81
C TYR A 117 -22.72 -0.63 13.72
N SER A 118 -23.43 0.18 14.51
CA SER A 118 -22.84 1.21 15.38
C SER A 118 -23.06 0.93 16.87
N THR A 119 -23.85 -0.07 17.20
CA THR A 119 -24.15 -0.45 18.60
C THR A 119 -22.86 -0.83 19.34
N ASN A 120 -22.68 -0.28 20.55
CA ASN A 120 -21.55 -0.51 21.44
C ASN A 120 -20.18 0.09 21.01
N ILE A 121 -20.15 1.02 20.05
CA ILE A 121 -18.90 1.66 19.63
C ILE A 121 -18.51 2.82 20.58
N GLY A 122 -19.47 3.43 21.24
CA GLY A 122 -19.29 4.60 22.09
C GLY A 122 -19.34 5.93 21.32
N GLY A 123 -19.43 7.02 22.04
CA GLY A 123 -19.46 8.37 21.47
C GLY A 123 -18.07 8.92 21.13
N LEU A 124 -18.05 10.12 20.54
CA LEU A 124 -16.85 10.90 20.33
C LEU A 124 -16.17 11.24 21.67
N ASN A 125 -14.85 11.18 21.71
CA ASN A 125 -14.04 11.41 22.93
C ASN A 125 -13.06 12.58 22.70
N SER A 126 -13.58 13.72 22.20
CA SER A 126 -12.84 14.99 22.08
C SER A 126 -12.59 15.65 23.45
N GLU A 127 -11.78 16.69 23.46
CA GLU A 127 -11.48 17.43 24.72
C GLU A 127 -12.73 18.03 25.32
N THR A 128 -13.68 18.54 24.48
CA THR A 128 -14.90 19.18 24.92
C THR A 128 -16.15 18.31 24.79
N ALA A 129 -16.06 17.05 24.42
CA ALA A 129 -17.20 16.13 24.27
C ALA A 129 -18.15 16.11 25.49
N ALA A 130 -17.63 16.47 26.68
CA ALA A 130 -18.41 16.57 27.90
C ALA A 130 -19.47 17.71 27.86
N ASN A 131 -19.37 18.67 26.95
CA ASN A 131 -20.36 19.74 26.78
C ASN A 131 -21.32 19.51 25.59
N GLY A 132 -21.02 18.49 24.78
CA GLY A 132 -21.80 18.07 23.62
C GLY A 132 -21.01 18.05 22.33
N TRP A 133 -21.53 17.39 21.30
CA TRP A 133 -20.92 17.24 19.99
C TRP A 133 -21.99 16.96 18.92
N MET A 134 -21.63 17.05 17.65
CA MET A 134 -22.55 16.78 16.54
C MET A 134 -22.30 15.44 15.89
N ILE A 135 -23.36 14.79 15.39
CA ILE A 135 -23.28 13.53 14.67
C ILE A 135 -24.22 13.50 13.47
N PHE A 136 -23.74 12.96 12.38
CA PHE A 136 -24.55 12.40 11.31
C PHE A 136 -24.61 10.89 11.49
N ASP A 137 -25.74 10.37 11.95
CA ASP A 137 -25.92 8.96 12.30
C ASP A 137 -26.72 8.24 11.21
N ALA A 138 -26.05 7.91 10.10
CA ALA A 138 -26.69 7.25 8.97
C ALA A 138 -27.18 5.83 9.31
N ASP A 139 -26.47 5.13 10.21
CA ASP A 139 -26.82 3.77 10.60
C ASP A 139 -28.15 3.68 11.40
N TYR A 140 -28.49 4.74 12.11
CA TYR A 140 -29.78 4.84 12.80
C TYR A 140 -30.97 4.70 11.84
N TYR A 141 -30.85 5.19 10.60
CA TYR A 141 -31.88 5.15 9.57
C TYR A 141 -31.75 3.97 8.61
N ASN A 142 -30.56 3.45 8.43
CA ASN A 142 -30.23 2.34 7.52
C ASN A 142 -30.21 0.98 8.23
N THR A 143 -31.24 0.66 8.98
CA THR A 143 -31.36 -0.64 9.63
C THR A 143 -31.90 -1.70 8.66
N PRO A 144 -31.57 -3.00 8.80
CA PRO A 144 -32.14 -4.10 7.99
C PRO A 144 -33.65 -4.18 8.05
N THR A 145 -34.27 -3.60 9.07
CA THR A 145 -35.71 -3.54 9.24
C THR A 145 -36.36 -2.44 8.41
N SER A 146 -35.64 -1.47 7.88
CA SER A 146 -36.17 -0.37 7.09
C SER A 146 -36.31 -0.69 5.57
N ASN A 147 -36.06 -1.92 5.15
CA ASN A 147 -36.31 -2.44 3.78
C ASN A 147 -35.61 -1.77 2.62
N GLY A 148 -34.49 -1.27 2.80
CA GLY A 148 -33.71 -0.71 1.72
C GLY A 148 -33.10 0.56 2.22
N ALA A 149 -31.85 0.50 2.22
CA ALA A 149 -31.01 1.60 2.46
C ALA A 149 -31.47 2.74 1.54
N GLU A 150 -31.77 3.86 2.12
CA GLU A 150 -32.11 5.08 1.41
C GLU A 150 -30.87 5.93 1.19
N ASP A 151 -30.96 6.80 0.23
CA ASP A 151 -29.94 7.81 -0.01
C ASP A 151 -29.96 8.79 1.16
N VAL A 152 -28.93 8.77 1.99
CA VAL A 152 -28.80 9.67 3.12
C VAL A 152 -27.74 10.71 2.84
N GLU A 153 -28.15 11.95 2.71
CA GLU A 153 -27.29 13.11 2.53
C GLU A 153 -27.71 14.20 3.48
N GLY A 154 -26.75 14.86 4.11
CA GLY A 154 -27.06 15.96 4.99
C GLY A 154 -25.88 16.88 5.22
N PHE A 155 -26.21 18.15 5.42
CA PHE A 155 -25.24 19.23 5.57
C PHE A 155 -25.39 19.90 6.92
N MET A 156 -24.26 20.17 7.57
CA MET A 156 -24.16 21.04 8.75
C MET A 156 -23.41 22.30 8.34
N ASN A 157 -24.14 23.41 8.26
CA ASN A 157 -23.63 24.69 7.81
C ASN A 157 -23.14 25.53 8.99
N LEU A 158 -21.91 26.02 8.89
CA LEU A 158 -21.38 27.05 9.78
C LEU A 158 -21.97 28.43 9.40
N PRO A 159 -21.97 29.41 10.29
CA PRO A 159 -22.32 30.77 9.90
C PRO A 159 -21.30 31.35 8.90
N THR A 160 -21.76 32.22 8.00
CA THR A 160 -20.87 32.90 7.02
C THR A 160 -19.76 33.69 7.71
N LEU A 161 -18.52 33.50 7.28
CA LEU A 161 -17.33 34.06 7.89
C LEU A 161 -16.64 35.09 6.97
N ASP A 162 -16.05 36.13 7.57
CA ASP A 162 -15.19 37.10 6.87
C ASP A 162 -13.72 36.73 7.03
N MET A 163 -13.11 36.32 5.92
CA MET A 163 -11.69 35.93 5.83
C MET A 163 -10.87 36.91 4.98
N SER A 164 -11.40 38.10 4.72
CA SER A 164 -10.77 39.09 3.83
C SER A 164 -9.37 39.58 4.28
N SER A 165 -9.04 39.40 5.56
CA SER A 165 -7.73 39.77 6.12
C SER A 165 -6.75 38.60 6.19
N LEU A 166 -7.11 37.39 5.77
CA LEU A 166 -6.31 36.19 5.85
C LEU A 166 -5.67 35.85 4.49
N GLU A 167 -4.37 35.64 4.49
CA GLU A 167 -3.62 35.18 3.31
C GLU A 167 -3.67 33.65 3.16
N SER A 168 -4.04 32.96 4.25
CA SER A 168 -4.20 31.51 4.31
C SER A 168 -5.27 31.13 5.33
N VAL A 169 -5.95 30.00 5.14
CA VAL A 169 -7.05 29.54 6.01
C VAL A 169 -6.96 28.03 6.18
N VAL A 170 -6.84 27.59 7.43
CA VAL A 170 -6.93 26.18 7.81
C VAL A 170 -8.16 25.97 8.67
N ILE A 171 -8.93 24.92 8.38
CA ILE A 171 -9.99 24.39 9.24
C ILE A 171 -9.51 23.09 9.87
N SER A 172 -9.71 22.93 11.17
CA SER A 172 -9.43 21.69 11.91
C SER A 172 -10.59 21.35 12.81
N TRP A 173 -10.74 20.05 13.14
CA TRP A 173 -11.78 19.56 14.04
C TRP A 173 -11.40 18.18 14.59
N ASP A 174 -12.06 17.80 15.67
CA ASP A 174 -12.05 16.45 16.19
C ASP A 174 -13.18 15.65 15.55
N GLN A 175 -12.87 14.43 15.06
CA GLN A 175 -13.87 13.56 14.45
C GLN A 175 -13.79 12.12 14.94
N TYR A 176 -14.90 11.42 14.80
CA TYR A 176 -15.00 9.98 15.00
C TYR A 176 -15.97 9.41 13.99
N PHE A 177 -15.51 8.54 13.12
CA PHE A 177 -16.35 7.95 12.09
C PHE A 177 -16.01 6.49 11.84
N ARG A 178 -16.94 5.81 11.21
CA ARG A 178 -16.75 4.47 10.66
C ARG A 178 -17.34 4.44 9.27
N TYR A 179 -16.66 3.73 8.38
CA TYR A 179 -17.13 3.48 7.03
C TYR A 179 -16.55 2.20 6.48
N CYS A 180 -17.23 1.54 5.53
CA CYS A 180 -16.70 0.38 4.86
C CYS A 180 -17.23 0.19 3.45
N CYS A 181 -16.64 -0.77 2.79
CA CYS A 181 -17.10 -1.53 1.64
C CYS A 181 -16.88 -0.90 0.28
N TYR A 182 -16.50 0.37 0.19
CA TYR A 182 -16.20 1.05 -1.07
C TYR A 182 -15.01 2.00 -0.91
N SER A 183 -14.37 2.33 -2.02
CA SER A 183 -13.29 3.34 -2.07
C SER A 183 -13.78 4.77 -1.82
N PHE A 184 -15.10 5.00 -1.85
CA PHE A 184 -15.69 6.31 -1.60
C PHE A 184 -15.97 6.51 -0.12
N ILE A 185 -15.41 7.57 0.47
CA ILE A 185 -15.66 7.98 1.85
C ILE A 185 -16.70 9.10 1.82
N PRO A 186 -17.84 9.01 2.55
CA PRO A 186 -18.95 9.94 2.42
C PRO A 186 -18.78 11.27 3.17
N VAL A 187 -17.65 11.52 3.81
CA VAL A 187 -17.42 12.67 4.69
C VAL A 187 -16.58 13.75 3.98
N PHE A 188 -17.14 14.97 3.90
CA PHE A 188 -16.53 16.10 3.19
C PHE A 188 -16.70 17.39 3.95
N VAL A 189 -15.79 18.34 3.69
CA VAL A 189 -15.99 19.75 3.97
C VAL A 189 -16.17 20.48 2.65
N GLU A 190 -17.25 21.23 2.51
CA GLU A 190 -17.53 22.02 1.33
C GLU A 190 -17.42 23.51 1.64
N VAL A 191 -16.75 24.24 0.75
CA VAL A 191 -16.45 25.67 0.92
C VAL A 191 -16.95 26.44 -0.29
N SER A 192 -17.64 27.56 -0.04
CA SER A 192 -18.15 28.49 -1.06
C SER A 192 -17.71 29.92 -0.74
N ALA A 193 -17.30 30.66 -1.76
CA ALA A 193 -17.01 32.10 -1.68
C ALA A 193 -18.02 32.97 -2.48
N ASP A 194 -19.11 32.37 -2.96
CA ASP A 194 -20.11 33.03 -3.81
C ASP A 194 -21.56 32.92 -3.26
N GLY A 195 -21.68 32.74 -1.96
CA GLY A 195 -22.98 32.65 -1.25
C GLY A 195 -23.69 31.33 -1.51
N GLY A 196 -22.96 30.22 -1.64
CA GLY A 196 -23.49 28.89 -1.84
C GLY A 196 -23.93 28.58 -3.27
N THR A 197 -23.57 29.41 -4.25
CA THR A 197 -23.89 29.16 -5.65
C THR A 197 -23.03 28.03 -6.22
N THR A 198 -21.75 28.00 -5.88
CA THR A 198 -20.81 26.90 -6.18
C THR A 198 -20.08 26.46 -4.93
N TRP A 199 -19.78 25.16 -4.85
CA TRP A 199 -19.09 24.57 -3.74
C TRP A 199 -17.85 23.84 -4.21
N THR A 200 -16.76 24.02 -3.49
CA THR A 200 -15.54 23.23 -3.64
C THR A 200 -15.52 22.20 -2.52
N THR A 201 -15.40 20.93 -2.89
CA THR A 201 -15.50 19.78 -1.99
C THR A 201 -14.12 19.28 -1.61
N PHE A 202 -13.82 19.21 -0.33
CA PHE A 202 -12.60 18.68 0.26
C PHE A 202 -12.90 17.37 0.98
N GLU A 203 -12.10 16.34 0.74
CA GLU A 203 -12.23 15.06 1.46
C GLU A 203 -11.84 15.24 2.94
N ALA A 204 -12.71 14.79 3.83
CA ALA A 204 -12.56 14.93 5.28
C ALA A 204 -12.17 13.62 5.99
N GLY A 205 -12.13 12.50 5.26
CA GLY A 205 -11.78 11.19 5.78
C GLY A 205 -10.29 10.99 6.04
N GLY A 206 -9.44 11.85 5.49
CA GLY A 206 -7.98 11.69 5.56
C GLY A 206 -7.54 10.40 4.86
N ASP A 207 -6.52 9.74 5.42
CA ASP A 207 -5.96 8.50 4.86
C ASP A 207 -6.68 7.24 5.39
N PHE A 208 -7.95 7.36 5.77
CA PHE A 208 -8.76 6.24 6.23
C PHE A 208 -9.02 5.25 5.08
N ILE A 209 -8.77 3.97 5.32
CA ILE A 209 -9.00 2.92 4.33
C ILE A 209 -10.37 2.28 4.56
N PRO A 210 -11.39 2.57 3.73
CA PRO A 210 -12.77 2.09 3.94
C PRO A 210 -12.89 0.56 3.92
N SER A 211 -12.08 -0.11 3.10
CA SER A 211 -12.09 -1.58 2.98
C SER A 211 -11.67 -2.29 4.27
N ALA A 212 -10.97 -1.62 5.18
CA ALA A 212 -10.60 -2.18 6.46
C ALA A 212 -11.78 -2.35 7.44
N ASN A 213 -12.94 -1.75 7.16
CA ASN A 213 -14.13 -1.79 8.01
C ASN A 213 -13.84 -1.48 9.49
N THR A 214 -13.00 -0.50 9.73
CA THR A 214 -12.58 -0.08 11.07
C THR A 214 -13.14 1.29 11.41
N THR A 215 -13.07 1.68 12.67
CA THR A 215 -13.31 3.06 13.10
C THR A 215 -12.05 3.90 12.91
N SER A 216 -12.23 5.21 12.70
CA SER A 216 -11.13 6.18 12.88
C SER A 216 -10.57 6.10 14.31
N ALA A 217 -9.45 6.76 14.58
CA ALA A 217 -9.06 7.09 15.96
C ALA A 217 -10.20 7.86 16.65
N ASN A 218 -10.27 7.83 17.98
CA ASN A 218 -11.31 8.54 18.74
C ASN A 218 -10.70 9.43 19.84
N PRO A 219 -10.59 10.74 19.62
CA PRO A 219 -10.85 11.44 18.35
C PRO A 219 -9.74 11.24 17.32
N ALA A 220 -10.08 11.36 16.05
CA ALA A 220 -9.11 11.68 15.00
C ALA A 220 -9.09 13.21 14.84
N VAL A 221 -7.96 13.83 15.09
CA VAL A 221 -7.77 15.27 14.83
C VAL A 221 -7.52 15.44 13.34
N THR A 222 -8.37 16.17 12.65
CA THR A 222 -8.30 16.35 11.20
C THR A 222 -8.17 17.83 10.86
N GLY A 223 -7.44 18.16 9.83
CA GLY A 223 -7.29 19.52 9.33
C GLY A 223 -7.21 19.56 7.81
N LEU A 224 -7.73 20.65 7.24
CA LEU A 224 -7.73 20.93 5.81
C LEU A 224 -7.26 22.36 5.57
N ASP A 225 -6.36 22.54 4.60
CA ASP A 225 -6.08 23.88 4.07
C ASP A 225 -7.15 24.21 3.03
N ILE A 226 -7.95 25.24 3.30
CA ILE A 226 -9.04 25.71 2.42
C ILE A 226 -8.69 27.07 1.77
N SER A 227 -7.41 27.48 1.84
CA SER A 227 -6.94 28.80 1.39
C SER A 227 -7.29 29.07 -0.06
N CYS A 228 -7.24 28.07 -0.93
CA CYS A 228 -7.50 28.23 -2.36
C CYS A 228 -8.91 28.76 -2.69
N VAL A 229 -9.88 28.58 -1.75
CA VAL A 229 -11.25 29.11 -1.88
C VAL A 229 -11.49 30.25 -0.91
N ALA A 230 -11.01 30.11 0.33
CA ALA A 230 -11.42 30.96 1.45
C ALA A 230 -10.52 32.19 1.67
N ALA A 231 -9.22 32.10 1.32
CA ALA A 231 -8.28 33.19 1.63
C ALA A 231 -8.64 34.51 0.92
N GLY A 232 -8.63 35.60 1.67
CA GLY A 232 -8.95 36.91 1.14
C GLY A 232 -10.42 37.20 0.85
N GLN A 233 -11.32 36.26 1.13
CA GLN A 233 -12.76 36.40 0.83
C GLN A 233 -13.52 37.00 2.00
N SER A 234 -14.44 37.93 1.71
CA SER A 234 -15.23 38.62 2.73
C SER A 234 -16.51 37.91 3.18
N ALA A 235 -16.90 36.88 2.46
CA ALA A 235 -18.04 36.03 2.79
C ALA A 235 -17.74 34.59 2.35
N VAL A 236 -17.46 33.75 3.32
CA VAL A 236 -17.14 32.31 3.09
C VAL A 236 -18.17 31.49 3.83
N ASP A 237 -18.87 30.64 3.09
CA ASP A 237 -19.78 29.64 3.62
C ASP A 237 -19.04 28.30 3.66
N ILE A 238 -19.15 27.61 4.79
CA ILE A 238 -18.50 26.31 5.04
C ILE A 238 -19.55 25.36 5.58
N ARG A 239 -19.55 24.12 5.09
CA ARG A 239 -20.42 23.07 5.59
C ARG A 239 -19.72 21.73 5.66
N PHE A 240 -20.06 20.96 6.67
CA PHE A 240 -19.72 19.54 6.78
C PHE A 240 -20.81 18.76 6.06
N ALA A 241 -20.41 17.97 5.06
CA ALA A 241 -21.31 17.27 4.16
C ALA A 241 -21.12 15.76 4.30
N TYR A 242 -22.21 15.06 4.57
CA TYR A 242 -22.28 13.62 4.43
C TYR A 242 -22.96 13.31 3.11
N LEU A 243 -22.22 12.79 2.14
CA LEU A 243 -22.68 12.62 0.76
C LEU A 243 -22.80 11.16 0.37
N GLN A 244 -23.77 10.86 -0.46
CA GLN A 244 -23.93 9.54 -1.05
C GLN A 244 -22.89 9.29 -2.14
N ASN A 245 -22.45 8.04 -2.27
CA ASN A 245 -21.62 7.63 -3.40
C ASN A 245 -22.45 7.58 -4.70
N PRO A 246 -22.19 8.47 -5.68
CA PRO A 246 -22.95 8.53 -6.92
C PRO A 246 -22.75 7.30 -7.83
N ALA A 247 -21.71 6.51 -7.62
CA ALA A 247 -21.40 5.35 -8.45
C ALA A 247 -22.21 4.10 -8.09
N VAL A 248 -22.64 3.95 -6.84
CA VAL A 248 -23.33 2.74 -6.36
C VAL A 248 -24.83 2.89 -6.19
N GLY A 249 -25.37 4.12 -6.20
CA GLY A 249 -26.79 4.39 -6.07
C GLY A 249 -27.35 4.00 -4.70
N ASN A 250 -28.65 4.06 -4.56
CA ASN A 250 -29.41 3.97 -3.30
C ASN A 250 -28.97 2.85 -2.38
N GLY A 251 -28.67 3.20 -1.15
CA GLY A 251 -28.78 2.28 -0.08
C GLY A 251 -27.51 1.75 0.55
N TYR A 252 -26.41 2.47 0.45
CA TYR A 252 -25.13 1.98 0.93
C TYR A 252 -24.37 2.95 1.86
N THR A 253 -25.01 4.01 2.32
CA THR A 253 -24.47 4.88 3.36
C THR A 253 -24.83 4.31 4.72
N HIS A 254 -23.85 3.75 5.37
CA HIS A 254 -24.00 3.18 6.71
C HIS A 254 -23.09 3.92 7.69
N TYR A 255 -23.23 3.62 8.97
CA TYR A 255 -22.39 4.09 10.06
C TYR A 255 -22.65 5.53 10.45
N TYR A 256 -21.63 6.28 10.82
CA TYR A 256 -21.77 7.58 11.46
C TYR A 256 -20.55 8.46 11.25
N TRP A 257 -20.75 9.76 11.46
CA TRP A 257 -19.71 10.76 11.53
C TRP A 257 -19.95 11.73 12.67
N GLY A 258 -19.14 11.65 13.73
CA GLY A 258 -19.15 12.56 14.87
C GLY A 258 -18.14 13.67 14.69
N ILE A 259 -18.47 14.90 15.09
CA ILE A 259 -17.66 16.11 14.93
C ILE A 259 -17.73 16.96 16.21
N ASP A 260 -16.56 17.51 16.62
CA ASP A 260 -16.45 18.45 17.71
C ASP A 260 -15.23 19.38 17.50
N ASP A 261 -15.09 20.39 18.36
CA ASP A 261 -13.92 21.27 18.44
C ASP A 261 -13.51 21.89 17.09
N ILE A 262 -14.48 22.41 16.32
CA ILE A 262 -14.21 23.04 15.02
C ILE A 262 -13.44 24.33 15.21
N ARG A 263 -12.30 24.48 14.53
CA ARG A 263 -11.44 25.65 14.58
C ARG A 263 -11.05 26.10 13.18
N ILE A 264 -11.15 27.40 12.92
CA ILE A 264 -10.74 28.01 11.66
C ILE A 264 -9.77 29.18 11.99
N GLU A 265 -8.60 29.12 11.39
CA GLU A 265 -7.53 30.08 11.66
C GLU A 265 -6.62 30.31 10.45
N ALA A 266 -5.77 31.34 10.52
CA ALA A 266 -4.71 31.52 9.56
C ALA A 266 -3.68 30.39 9.70
N ASN A 267 -3.22 29.81 8.59
CA ASN A 267 -2.12 28.86 8.64
C ASN A 267 -0.86 29.56 9.21
N PRO A 268 -0.30 29.11 10.33
CA PRO A 268 0.86 29.73 10.94
C PRO A 268 2.17 29.38 10.23
N ILE A 269 2.19 28.40 9.35
CA ILE A 269 3.39 27.86 8.72
C ILE A 269 3.59 28.51 7.35
N ALA A 270 4.60 29.37 7.23
CA ALA A 270 4.87 30.08 5.99
C ALA A 270 5.57 29.20 4.94
N ASN A 271 6.52 28.39 5.37
CA ASN A 271 7.36 27.58 4.50
C ASN A 271 7.36 26.13 5.03
N ASP A 272 6.76 25.23 4.26
CA ASP A 272 6.66 23.82 4.60
C ASP A 272 6.69 23.01 3.30
N LEU A 273 7.90 22.69 2.87
CA LEU A 273 8.18 21.91 1.67
C LEU A 273 8.73 20.56 2.10
N GLU A 274 8.18 19.48 1.57
CA GLU A 274 8.59 18.12 1.91
C GLU A 274 8.64 17.21 0.68
N LEU A 275 9.52 16.21 0.74
CA LEU A 275 9.47 15.04 -0.12
C LEU A 275 8.51 14.03 0.51
N VAL A 276 7.54 13.57 -0.29
CA VAL A 276 6.48 12.65 0.17
C VAL A 276 6.79 11.21 -0.23
N GLN A 277 7.23 11.00 -1.48
CA GLN A 277 7.47 9.68 -2.02
C GLN A 277 8.60 9.70 -3.04
N LEU A 278 9.38 8.62 -3.05
CA LEU A 278 10.36 8.31 -4.08
C LEU A 278 9.96 6.99 -4.71
N THR A 279 9.89 6.94 -6.02
CA THR A 279 9.58 5.73 -6.78
C THR A 279 10.65 5.47 -7.84
N ASN A 280 10.86 4.22 -8.17
CA ASN A 280 11.55 3.84 -9.39
C ASN A 280 10.51 3.94 -10.51
N GLY A 281 10.48 5.10 -11.18
CA GLY A 281 9.47 5.37 -12.21
C GLY A 281 9.69 4.47 -13.42
N ASP A 282 8.74 3.58 -13.69
CA ASP A 282 8.68 2.91 -14.98
C ASP A 282 8.32 3.93 -16.07
N VAL A 283 8.91 3.76 -17.26
CA VAL A 283 8.60 4.54 -18.46
C VAL A 283 7.12 4.44 -18.84
N TYR A 284 6.45 3.40 -18.37
CA TYR A 284 5.04 3.14 -18.63
C TYR A 284 4.08 3.66 -17.56
N GLU A 285 4.61 4.26 -16.46
CA GLU A 285 3.83 4.92 -15.39
C GLU A 285 2.78 4.03 -14.70
N ILE A 286 2.93 2.69 -14.75
CA ILE A 286 1.88 1.78 -14.28
C ILE A 286 2.29 1.10 -12.98
N PHE A 287 3.49 0.51 -12.94
CA PHE A 287 3.97 -0.25 -11.78
C PHE A 287 5.39 0.13 -11.37
N GLU A 288 5.66 0.11 -10.08
CA GLU A 288 6.98 0.30 -9.51
C GLU A 288 7.71 -1.03 -9.43
N TYR A 289 8.89 -1.13 -10.07
CA TYR A 289 9.75 -2.31 -9.96
C TYR A 289 10.91 -2.06 -9.03
N ARG A 290 11.04 -2.89 -8.00
CA ARG A 290 12.22 -2.92 -7.12
C ARG A 290 13.30 -3.87 -7.63
N VAL A 291 12.92 -4.82 -8.46
CA VAL A 291 13.80 -5.84 -9.02
C VAL A 291 13.60 -5.89 -10.53
N THR A 292 14.65 -5.69 -11.30
CA THR A 292 14.59 -5.60 -12.76
C THR A 292 15.73 -6.42 -13.39
N PRO A 293 15.48 -7.22 -14.44
CA PRO A 293 16.55 -7.84 -15.20
C PRO A 293 17.45 -6.79 -15.86
N LEU A 294 18.76 -7.02 -15.86
CA LEU A 294 19.72 -6.07 -16.41
C LEU A 294 19.49 -5.77 -17.91
N ASP A 295 19.00 -6.75 -18.67
CA ASP A 295 18.66 -6.59 -20.09
C ASP A 295 17.38 -5.79 -20.33
N GLN A 296 16.60 -5.55 -19.27
CA GLN A 296 15.39 -4.70 -19.29
C GLN A 296 15.66 -3.29 -18.73
N ALA A 297 16.87 -3.02 -18.27
CA ALA A 297 17.25 -1.68 -17.82
C ALA A 297 17.17 -0.67 -18.97
N ILE A 298 16.68 0.53 -18.68
CA ILE A 298 16.60 1.61 -19.66
C ILE A 298 18.04 2.09 -19.96
N PRO A 299 18.46 2.09 -21.24
CA PRO A 299 19.82 2.55 -21.60
C PRO A 299 20.03 4.04 -21.30
N GLU A 300 21.27 4.46 -21.00
CA GLU A 300 21.61 5.88 -20.85
C GLU A 300 21.15 6.74 -22.03
N ALA A 301 21.24 6.19 -23.26
CA ALA A 301 20.83 6.90 -24.47
C ALA A 301 19.33 7.24 -24.50
N ASP A 302 18.52 6.49 -23.78
CA ASP A 302 17.07 6.65 -23.65
C ASP A 302 16.66 7.33 -22.33
N GLY A 303 17.64 7.84 -21.57
CA GLY A 303 17.45 8.57 -20.31
C GLY A 303 17.89 7.84 -19.07
N GLY A 304 18.17 6.54 -19.14
CA GLY A 304 18.59 5.73 -18.00
C GLY A 304 17.51 5.54 -16.97
N LEU A 305 17.89 5.24 -15.74
CA LEU A 305 16.98 5.06 -14.61
C LEU A 305 16.09 6.31 -14.43
N LEU A 306 14.78 6.12 -14.33
CA LEU A 306 13.81 7.17 -14.11
C LEU A 306 13.42 7.19 -12.62
N ALA A 307 13.59 8.32 -11.95
CA ALA A 307 13.14 8.53 -10.58
C ALA A 307 11.84 9.32 -10.56
N GLY A 308 10.81 8.78 -9.92
CA GLY A 308 9.58 9.52 -9.59
C GLY A 308 9.71 10.14 -8.21
N VAL A 309 9.49 11.43 -8.09
CA VAL A 309 9.58 12.15 -6.82
C VAL A 309 8.30 12.94 -6.60
N LEU A 310 7.52 12.55 -5.62
CA LEU A 310 6.36 13.29 -5.15
C LEU A 310 6.80 14.28 -4.08
N TYR A 311 6.50 15.56 -4.27
CA TYR A 311 6.71 16.61 -3.28
C TYR A 311 5.39 17.30 -2.94
N ARG A 312 5.37 17.98 -1.79
CA ARG A 312 4.24 18.78 -1.32
C ARG A 312 4.71 20.05 -0.66
N ASN A 313 3.97 21.15 -0.89
CA ASN A 313 4.13 22.41 -0.18
C ASN A 313 2.91 22.66 0.71
N SER A 314 3.02 22.36 2.00
CA SER A 314 1.96 22.58 2.99
C SER A 314 2.02 23.97 3.63
N GLY A 315 3.05 24.77 3.30
CA GLY A 315 3.18 26.15 3.73
C GLY A 315 2.28 27.11 2.96
N PHE A 316 2.01 28.30 3.53
CA PHE A 316 1.16 29.27 2.85
C PHE A 316 1.92 30.17 1.85
N LEU A 317 3.25 30.08 1.76
CA LEU A 317 4.05 30.77 0.75
C LEU A 317 4.51 29.81 -0.34
N ASN A 318 4.53 30.30 -1.59
CA ASN A 318 5.20 29.57 -2.67
C ASN A 318 6.66 29.31 -2.29
N GLN A 319 7.17 28.16 -2.66
CA GLN A 319 8.59 27.85 -2.53
C GLN A 319 9.27 28.09 -3.88
N GLU A 320 10.17 29.06 -3.89
CA GLU A 320 10.87 29.47 -5.11
C GLU A 320 12.22 28.78 -5.23
N ASN A 321 12.64 28.56 -6.51
CA ASN A 321 13.89 27.91 -6.84
C ASN A 321 14.05 26.54 -6.19
N CYS A 322 12.98 25.77 -6.18
CA CYS A 322 13.00 24.38 -5.74
C CYS A 322 13.91 23.55 -6.66
N VAL A 323 14.78 22.73 -6.09
CA VAL A 323 15.65 21.81 -6.80
C VAL A 323 15.58 20.45 -6.14
N VAL A 324 15.29 19.43 -6.93
CA VAL A 324 15.41 18.02 -6.52
C VAL A 324 16.76 17.49 -7.00
N THR A 325 17.47 16.81 -6.11
CA THR A 325 18.72 16.12 -6.41
C THR A 325 18.49 14.63 -6.28
N ILE A 326 18.83 13.88 -7.32
CA ILE A 326 18.81 12.43 -7.35
C ILE A 326 20.24 11.91 -7.38
N GLU A 327 20.57 11.01 -6.49
CA GLU A 327 21.85 10.30 -6.48
C GLU A 327 21.62 8.79 -6.63
N VAL A 328 22.40 8.15 -7.47
CA VAL A 328 22.47 6.69 -7.58
C VAL A 328 23.78 6.24 -6.97
N LEU A 329 23.71 5.30 -6.03
CA LEU A 329 24.86 4.78 -5.31
C LEU A 329 25.00 3.27 -5.57
N ASP A 330 26.25 2.79 -5.55
CA ASP A 330 26.53 1.35 -5.49
C ASP A 330 26.33 0.78 -4.07
N GLU A 331 26.42 -0.51 -3.93
CA GLU A 331 26.32 -1.23 -2.64
C GLU A 331 27.35 -0.78 -1.59
N ALA A 332 28.50 -0.25 -2.04
CA ALA A 332 29.52 0.31 -1.16
C ALA A 332 29.19 1.76 -0.70
N GLY A 333 28.10 2.35 -1.18
CA GLY A 333 27.71 3.73 -0.92
C GLY A 333 28.49 4.75 -1.77
N THR A 334 29.10 4.34 -2.89
CA THR A 334 29.79 5.24 -3.80
C THR A 334 28.77 5.86 -4.75
N VAL A 335 28.74 7.19 -4.85
CA VAL A 335 27.86 7.88 -5.80
C VAL A 335 28.33 7.61 -7.23
N LEU A 336 27.47 6.99 -8.03
CA LEU A 336 27.67 6.67 -9.44
C LEU A 336 27.15 7.76 -10.36
N SER A 337 26.03 8.38 -9.99
CA SER A 337 25.41 9.48 -10.73
C SER A 337 24.79 10.49 -9.78
N THR A 338 24.78 11.77 -10.18
CA THR A 338 24.06 12.84 -9.53
C THR A 338 23.34 13.67 -10.58
N THR A 339 22.01 13.79 -10.43
CA THR A 339 21.17 14.55 -11.37
C THR A 339 20.37 15.58 -10.58
N LEU A 340 20.32 16.80 -11.09
CA LEU A 340 19.54 17.90 -10.53
C LEU A 340 18.45 18.31 -11.52
N THR A 341 17.28 18.65 -11.02
CA THR A 341 16.25 19.31 -11.82
C THR A 341 16.67 20.75 -12.15
N ASP A 342 16.05 21.31 -13.21
CA ASP A 342 15.97 22.75 -13.33
C ASP A 342 15.21 23.32 -12.12
N ALA A 343 15.52 24.58 -11.76
CA ALA A 343 14.81 25.24 -10.67
C ALA A 343 13.34 25.51 -11.04
N PHE A 344 12.42 25.22 -10.13
CA PHE A 344 10.99 25.41 -10.33
C PHE A 344 10.34 26.07 -9.09
N THR A 345 9.07 26.46 -9.22
CA THR A 345 8.26 26.96 -8.09
C THR A 345 7.29 25.89 -7.64
N ALA A 346 7.29 25.56 -6.36
CA ALA A 346 6.25 24.75 -5.73
C ALA A 346 5.17 25.69 -5.16
N PRO A 347 3.97 25.73 -5.76
CA PRO A 347 2.92 26.66 -5.34
C PRO A 347 2.43 26.32 -3.93
N SER A 348 2.02 27.36 -3.19
CA SER A 348 1.28 27.18 -1.93
C SER A 348 -0.17 26.76 -2.22
N PHE A 349 -0.88 26.30 -1.18
CA PHE A 349 -2.28 25.90 -1.36
C PHE A 349 -3.17 27.08 -1.84
N ALA A 350 -2.92 28.30 -1.36
CA ALA A 350 -3.65 29.50 -1.80
C ALA A 350 -3.44 29.82 -3.29
N ASN A 351 -2.33 29.37 -3.88
CA ASN A 351 -1.97 29.60 -5.28
C ASN A 351 -2.04 28.31 -6.13
N ASN A 352 -2.72 27.28 -5.62
CA ASN A 352 -2.86 25.99 -6.30
C ASN A 352 -3.97 26.02 -7.34
N ASP A 353 -3.62 25.88 -8.62
CA ASP A 353 -4.57 25.81 -9.71
C ASP A 353 -5.43 24.53 -9.69
N ASN A 354 -5.03 23.52 -8.94
CA ASN A 354 -5.68 22.20 -8.82
C ASN A 354 -6.60 22.09 -7.57
N CYS A 355 -6.95 23.21 -6.93
CA CYS A 355 -7.88 23.21 -5.81
C CYS A 355 -9.14 22.34 -6.09
N PRO A 356 -9.55 21.43 -5.20
CA PRO A 356 -9.14 21.26 -3.79
C PRO A 356 -7.99 20.28 -3.55
N ALA A 357 -7.39 19.72 -4.60
CA ALA A 357 -6.27 18.80 -4.44
C ALA A 357 -5.09 19.47 -3.72
N ASN A 358 -4.37 18.72 -2.91
CA ASN A 358 -3.16 19.21 -2.25
C ASN A 358 -2.17 19.79 -3.28
N PRO A 359 -1.39 20.84 -2.94
CA PRO A 359 -0.35 21.37 -3.80
C PRO A 359 0.87 20.45 -3.79
N GLN A 360 0.68 19.30 -4.39
CA GLN A 360 1.68 18.25 -4.59
C GLN A 360 1.79 17.97 -6.08
N ASP A 361 2.96 17.57 -6.51
CA ASP A 361 3.21 17.19 -7.89
C ASP A 361 4.29 16.12 -7.94
N THR A 362 4.23 15.27 -8.95
CA THR A 362 5.23 14.23 -9.18
C THR A 362 6.15 14.65 -10.31
N LEU A 363 7.44 14.68 -10.03
CA LEU A 363 8.47 14.91 -11.00
C LEU A 363 9.08 13.58 -11.42
N TYR A 364 9.10 13.32 -12.72
CA TYR A 364 9.83 12.20 -13.30
C TYR A 364 11.18 12.67 -13.81
N ILE A 365 12.24 12.17 -13.19
CA ILE A 365 13.62 12.65 -13.40
C ILE A 365 14.46 11.53 -14.02
N ALA A 366 14.81 11.69 -15.30
CA ALA A 366 15.75 10.80 -15.96
C ALA A 366 17.16 11.04 -15.40
N THR A 367 17.76 10.02 -14.81
CA THR A 367 19.07 10.16 -14.14
C THR A 367 20.24 10.18 -15.11
N GLY A 368 20.03 9.77 -16.37
CA GLY A 368 21.11 9.57 -17.34
C GLY A 368 22.07 8.44 -16.97
N TRP A 369 21.71 7.62 -16.00
CA TRP A 369 22.51 6.49 -15.55
C TRP A 369 21.80 5.17 -15.84
N ALA A 370 22.53 4.18 -16.28
CA ALA A 370 22.06 2.82 -16.44
C ALA A 370 23.04 1.84 -15.77
N PRO A 371 22.54 0.73 -15.20
CA PRO A 371 23.41 -0.27 -14.59
C PRO A 371 24.26 -0.97 -15.65
N GLU A 372 25.53 -1.22 -15.33
CA GLU A 372 26.44 -2.06 -16.16
C GLU A 372 26.53 -3.50 -15.61
N THR A 373 26.15 -3.71 -14.36
CA THR A 373 26.26 -4.99 -13.67
C THR A 373 25.03 -5.29 -12.85
N ILE A 374 24.76 -6.58 -12.62
CA ILE A 374 23.79 -7.02 -11.62
C ILE A 374 24.25 -6.62 -10.23
N GLY A 375 23.32 -6.39 -9.32
CA GLY A 375 23.58 -6.02 -7.93
C GLY A 375 22.56 -5.03 -7.38
N PHE A 376 22.81 -4.60 -6.17
CA PHE A 376 21.97 -3.62 -5.47
C PHE A 376 22.51 -2.21 -5.69
N TYR A 377 21.58 -1.31 -5.86
CA TYR A 377 21.84 0.12 -6.00
C TYR A 377 20.90 0.90 -5.11
N THR A 378 21.37 2.01 -4.57
CA THR A 378 20.53 2.89 -3.76
C THR A 378 20.19 4.14 -4.56
N LEU A 379 18.92 4.46 -4.64
CA LEU A 379 18.40 5.70 -5.20
C LEU A 379 18.07 6.64 -4.05
N ASN A 380 18.73 7.80 -4.01
CA ASN A 380 18.47 8.84 -3.02
C ASN A 380 17.86 10.06 -3.69
N ALA A 381 16.84 10.63 -3.06
CA ALA A 381 16.28 11.92 -3.44
C ALA A 381 16.42 12.91 -2.28
N SER A 382 16.78 14.14 -2.59
CA SER A 382 16.73 15.25 -1.65
C SER A 382 16.20 16.50 -2.35
N MET A 383 15.59 17.41 -1.57
CA MET A 383 14.98 18.63 -2.12
C MET A 383 15.31 19.83 -1.27
N SER A 384 15.44 20.99 -1.92
CA SER A 384 15.62 22.29 -1.26
C SER A 384 14.95 23.41 -2.04
N SER A 385 14.71 24.54 -1.39
CA SER A 385 14.28 25.80 -1.99
C SER A 385 15.05 26.99 -1.41
N ASP A 386 14.77 28.21 -1.90
CA ASP A 386 15.36 29.43 -1.31
C ASP A 386 15.02 29.60 0.17
N SER A 387 13.83 29.14 0.59
CA SER A 387 13.32 29.33 1.96
C SER A 387 13.45 28.07 2.83
N VAL A 388 13.52 26.88 2.22
CA VAL A 388 13.66 25.58 2.90
C VAL A 388 14.94 24.94 2.38
N ALA A 389 15.99 25.03 3.18
CA ALA A 389 17.31 24.52 2.79
C ALA A 389 17.38 22.99 2.73
N ASP A 390 16.51 22.32 3.46
CA ASP A 390 16.39 20.85 3.52
C ASP A 390 14.90 20.51 3.67
N ALA A 391 14.31 20.02 2.59
CA ALA A 391 12.92 19.55 2.53
C ALA A 391 12.81 18.02 2.78
N GLY A 392 13.84 17.43 3.36
CA GLY A 392 13.94 16.01 3.63
C GLY A 392 14.69 15.25 2.54
N SER A 393 14.92 13.99 2.83
CA SER A 393 15.53 13.03 1.91
C SER A 393 14.83 11.69 1.99
N LEU A 394 14.69 11.04 0.84
CA LEU A 394 14.14 9.70 0.71
C LEU A 394 15.18 8.78 0.08
N SER A 395 15.14 7.51 0.42
CA SER A 395 16.06 6.50 -0.06
C SER A 395 15.31 5.22 -0.38
N MET A 396 15.67 4.56 -1.47
CA MET A 396 15.15 3.26 -1.84
C MET A 396 16.25 2.38 -2.41
N VAL A 397 16.13 1.07 -2.18
CA VAL A 397 17.01 0.07 -2.78
C VAL A 397 16.32 -0.53 -3.99
N ILE A 398 17.09 -0.67 -5.07
CA ILE A 398 16.70 -1.35 -6.31
C ILE A 398 17.70 -2.45 -6.62
N GLU A 399 17.23 -3.56 -7.16
CA GLU A 399 18.05 -4.71 -7.52
C GLU A 399 18.04 -4.90 -9.03
N TYR A 400 19.20 -4.99 -9.65
CA TYR A 400 19.33 -5.49 -11.01
C TYR A 400 19.82 -6.93 -10.99
N THR A 401 19.08 -7.80 -11.67
CA THR A 401 19.30 -9.25 -11.68
C THR A 401 19.66 -9.76 -13.06
N ASP A 402 20.01 -11.05 -13.17
CA ASP A 402 20.17 -11.69 -14.47
C ASP A 402 18.83 -11.83 -15.20
N CYS A 403 17.73 -12.12 -14.49
CA CYS A 403 16.48 -12.48 -15.14
C CYS A 403 15.23 -12.45 -14.23
N ALA A 404 15.26 -11.75 -13.11
CA ALA A 404 14.11 -11.67 -12.25
C ALA A 404 13.46 -10.27 -12.27
N PHE A 405 12.13 -10.24 -12.43
CA PHE A 405 11.29 -9.05 -12.23
C PHE A 405 10.52 -9.17 -10.92
N GLY A 406 10.46 -8.10 -10.13
CA GLY A 406 9.70 -8.08 -8.89
C GLY A 406 9.35 -6.68 -8.42
N HIS A 407 8.27 -6.60 -7.66
CA HIS A 407 7.80 -5.37 -7.01
C HIS A 407 8.24 -5.31 -5.55
N ASP A 408 8.55 -6.46 -4.96
CA ASP A 408 8.92 -6.57 -3.56
C ASP A 408 10.27 -5.92 -3.26
N ASP A 409 10.34 -5.26 -2.11
CA ASP A 409 11.60 -4.76 -1.56
C ASP A 409 12.30 -5.91 -0.81
N PRO A 410 13.40 -6.44 -1.35
CA PRO A 410 14.05 -7.61 -0.77
C PRO A 410 14.67 -7.36 0.60
N GLU A 411 14.93 -6.09 0.95
CA GLU A 411 15.51 -5.71 2.24
C GLU A 411 14.45 -5.45 3.32
N ALA A 412 13.19 -5.34 2.93
CA ALA A 412 12.11 -4.92 3.82
C ALA A 412 10.90 -5.88 3.85
N LEU A 413 11.10 -7.17 3.56
CA LEU A 413 10.03 -8.16 3.74
C LEU A 413 9.67 -8.24 5.23
N ASP A 414 8.44 -7.94 5.59
CA ASP A 414 7.99 -7.79 6.99
C ASP A 414 6.66 -8.48 7.30
N VAL A 415 5.97 -9.00 6.27
CA VAL A 415 4.71 -9.71 6.43
C VAL A 415 4.79 -11.12 5.87
N GLU A 416 3.96 -12.00 6.42
CA GLU A 416 3.69 -13.34 5.92
C GLU A 416 2.23 -13.42 5.49
N LEU A 417 2.01 -13.63 4.20
CA LEU A 417 0.69 -13.73 3.58
C LEU A 417 0.29 -15.20 3.55
N GLY A 418 -0.82 -15.54 4.14
CA GLY A 418 -1.29 -16.93 4.25
C GLY A 418 -2.78 -17.06 3.99
N PRO A 419 -3.26 -18.30 3.83
CA PRO A 419 -4.67 -18.59 3.64
C PRO A 419 -5.47 -18.19 4.88
N ARG A 420 -6.73 -17.86 4.65
CA ARG A 420 -7.67 -17.63 5.73
C ARG A 420 -8.06 -18.97 6.36
N PHE A 421 -8.06 -19.04 7.69
CA PHE A 421 -8.60 -20.17 8.42
C PHE A 421 -10.10 -20.00 8.65
N ASP A 422 -10.90 -20.99 8.24
CA ASP A 422 -12.34 -21.05 8.52
C ASP A 422 -12.59 -21.79 9.83
N ASP A 423 -12.83 -21.03 10.90
CA ASP A 423 -13.08 -21.56 12.25
C ASP A 423 -14.38 -22.39 12.36
N GLU A 424 -15.32 -22.26 11.42
CA GLU A 424 -16.58 -23.00 11.43
C GLU A 424 -16.43 -24.41 10.86
N ASN A 425 -15.53 -24.56 9.88
CA ASN A 425 -15.31 -25.82 9.16
C ASN A 425 -13.95 -26.46 9.45
N ASP A 426 -13.07 -25.79 10.19
CA ASP A 426 -11.75 -26.28 10.64
C ASP A 426 -10.77 -26.59 9.48
N PHE A 427 -10.69 -25.67 8.51
CA PHE A 427 -9.75 -25.76 7.39
C PHE A 427 -9.22 -24.40 6.91
N PHE A 428 -8.10 -24.41 6.17
CA PHE A 428 -7.59 -23.25 5.44
C PHE A 428 -8.28 -23.15 4.06
N GLU A 429 -8.83 -21.98 3.76
CA GLU A 429 -9.49 -21.70 2.49
C GLU A 429 -8.49 -21.63 1.33
N PRO A 430 -8.93 -21.97 0.08
CA PRO A 430 -8.15 -21.69 -1.11
C PRO A 430 -7.75 -20.21 -1.18
N THR A 431 -6.51 -19.95 -1.53
CA THR A 431 -5.99 -18.59 -1.63
C THR A 431 -4.88 -18.50 -2.67
N GLY A 432 -4.65 -17.28 -3.17
CA GLY A 432 -3.54 -17.01 -4.08
C GLY A 432 -3.00 -15.61 -3.93
N TYR A 433 -1.72 -15.47 -4.23
CA TYR A 433 -0.98 -14.21 -4.17
C TYR A 433 -0.17 -14.04 -5.44
N GLY A 434 -0.19 -12.85 -6.01
CA GLY A 434 0.56 -12.57 -7.22
C GLY A 434 0.72 -11.09 -7.50
N ASN A 435 1.43 -10.82 -8.58
CA ASN A 435 1.71 -9.48 -9.05
C ASN A 435 1.35 -9.31 -10.52
N ARG A 436 0.99 -8.09 -10.90
CA ARG A 436 0.83 -7.66 -12.29
C ARG A 436 2.18 -7.20 -12.83
N PHE A 437 2.39 -7.44 -14.11
CA PHE A 437 3.64 -7.08 -14.80
C PHE A 437 3.36 -6.37 -16.11
N THR A 438 4.26 -5.44 -16.48
CA THR A 438 4.39 -4.83 -17.79
C THR A 438 5.83 -4.99 -18.26
N PHE A 439 6.05 -4.96 -19.56
CA PHE A 439 7.39 -5.18 -20.13
C PHE A 439 7.80 -4.00 -21.01
N HIS A 440 9.05 -3.59 -20.88
CA HIS A 440 9.65 -2.57 -21.73
C HIS A 440 10.03 -3.13 -23.10
N ASN A 441 10.58 -4.33 -23.16
CA ASN A 441 11.07 -4.94 -24.38
C ASN A 441 10.08 -5.95 -24.95
N GLU A 442 9.81 -5.83 -26.27
CA GLU A 442 9.06 -6.84 -27.02
C GLU A 442 9.81 -8.18 -27.04
N GLY A 443 9.06 -9.28 -27.00
CA GLY A 443 9.62 -10.62 -27.12
C GLY A 443 10.26 -11.15 -25.83
N THR A 444 9.90 -10.60 -24.67
CA THR A 444 10.25 -11.19 -23.38
C THR A 444 9.64 -12.59 -23.26
N THR A 445 10.44 -13.55 -22.84
CA THR A 445 9.99 -14.93 -22.60
C THR A 445 9.91 -15.17 -21.10
N VAL A 446 8.78 -15.72 -20.63
CA VAL A 446 8.57 -16.09 -19.24
C VAL A 446 8.82 -17.58 -19.08
N TYR A 447 9.61 -17.94 -18.10
CA TYR A 447 10.00 -19.32 -17.81
C TYR A 447 9.41 -19.85 -16.49
N GLY A 448 8.99 -18.96 -15.57
CA GLY A 448 8.48 -19.35 -14.28
C GLY A 448 8.33 -18.20 -13.30
N LEU A 449 8.10 -18.56 -12.05
CA LEU A 449 8.06 -17.63 -10.93
C LEU A 449 9.12 -17.97 -9.88
N ALA A 450 9.68 -16.98 -9.22
CA ALA A 450 10.47 -17.15 -8.02
C ALA A 450 9.67 -16.63 -6.82
N VAL A 451 9.41 -17.50 -5.86
CA VAL A 451 8.51 -17.22 -4.73
C VAL A 451 9.27 -17.32 -3.42
N ALA A 452 9.16 -16.31 -2.58
CA ALA A 452 9.67 -16.38 -1.22
C ALA A 452 8.59 -16.94 -0.29
N PHE A 453 8.69 -18.23 0.01
CA PHE A 453 7.76 -18.88 0.93
C PHE A 453 8.03 -18.49 2.38
N GLY A 454 6.94 -18.29 3.14
CA GLY A 454 7.00 -17.93 4.54
C GLY A 454 7.28 -19.11 5.48
N PRO A 455 7.69 -18.86 6.73
CA PRO A 455 8.07 -19.88 7.70
C PRO A 455 6.93 -20.80 8.13
N SER A 456 5.67 -20.39 7.93
CA SER A 456 4.50 -21.23 8.23
C SER A 456 4.16 -22.22 7.10
N THR A 457 4.86 -22.15 5.96
CA THR A 457 4.62 -23.08 4.85
C THR A 457 4.81 -24.54 5.27
N SER A 458 3.78 -25.33 5.08
CA SER A 458 3.75 -26.77 5.38
C SER A 458 4.31 -27.59 4.22
N THR A 459 4.83 -28.78 4.51
CA THR A 459 5.14 -29.78 3.48
C THR A 459 3.87 -30.50 3.04
N GLY A 460 3.64 -30.63 1.74
CA GLY A 460 2.55 -31.42 1.17
C GLY A 460 1.31 -30.64 0.78
N VAL A 461 1.38 -29.32 0.69
CA VAL A 461 0.33 -28.49 0.07
C VAL A 461 0.47 -28.54 -1.45
N ASP A 462 -0.52 -29.02 -2.16
CA ASP A 462 -0.56 -28.94 -3.61
C ASP A 462 -1.02 -27.54 -4.03
N PHE A 463 -0.28 -26.92 -4.95
CA PHE A 463 -0.54 -25.58 -5.43
C PHE A 463 -0.12 -25.43 -6.90
N GLU A 464 -0.58 -24.36 -7.51
CA GLU A 464 -0.21 -23.99 -8.88
C GLU A 464 0.54 -22.67 -8.90
N ILE A 465 1.45 -22.52 -9.84
CA ILE A 465 1.84 -21.20 -10.34
C ILE A 465 1.02 -20.91 -11.60
N ARG A 466 0.56 -19.68 -11.75
CA ARG A 466 -0.22 -19.24 -12.90
C ARG A 466 0.40 -18.05 -13.58
N TRP A 467 0.32 -18.06 -14.90
CA TRP A 467 0.57 -16.92 -15.76
C TRP A 467 -0.69 -16.54 -16.53
N MET A 468 -1.10 -15.29 -16.43
CA MET A 468 -2.33 -14.78 -17.02
C MET A 468 -2.00 -13.66 -18.01
N ASP A 469 -2.47 -13.82 -19.27
CA ASP A 469 -2.24 -12.83 -20.35
C ASP A 469 -3.19 -11.63 -20.27
N GLN A 470 -4.08 -11.60 -19.28
CA GLN A 470 -5.05 -10.54 -19.06
C GLN A 470 -5.16 -10.27 -17.56
N ASP A 471 -5.59 -9.04 -17.22
CA ASP A 471 -5.92 -8.71 -15.85
C ASP A 471 -7.04 -9.63 -15.34
N PRO A 472 -6.78 -10.49 -14.36
CA PRO A 472 -7.76 -11.44 -13.86
C PRO A 472 -8.96 -10.76 -13.19
N GLU A 473 -8.82 -9.54 -12.67
CA GLU A 473 -9.91 -8.78 -12.06
C GLU A 473 -10.92 -8.29 -13.12
N LEU A 474 -10.44 -7.98 -14.34
CA LEU A 474 -11.30 -7.52 -15.43
C LEU A 474 -11.97 -8.66 -16.19
N SER A 475 -11.44 -9.87 -16.15
CA SER A 475 -11.88 -10.99 -16.99
C SER A 475 -12.75 -12.02 -16.30
N LEU A 476 -13.06 -11.90 -15.01
CA LEU A 476 -13.95 -12.77 -14.24
C LEU A 476 -13.74 -14.29 -14.53
N ALA A 477 -12.96 -14.96 -13.75
CA ALA A 477 -12.86 -16.43 -13.62
C ALA A 477 -12.52 -17.28 -14.89
N ASP A 478 -12.66 -16.73 -16.11
CA ASP A 478 -12.48 -17.45 -17.37
C ASP A 478 -11.29 -16.96 -18.21
N ALA A 479 -10.38 -16.13 -17.65
CA ALA A 479 -9.18 -15.72 -18.38
C ALA A 479 -8.32 -16.96 -18.67
N PRO A 480 -7.89 -17.17 -19.93
CA PRO A 480 -6.94 -18.22 -20.22
C PRO A 480 -5.64 -17.99 -19.43
N TYR A 481 -5.14 -19.03 -18.82
CA TYR A 481 -3.88 -19.01 -18.10
C TYR A 481 -3.04 -20.25 -18.42
N GLU A 482 -1.74 -20.08 -18.37
CA GLU A 482 -0.78 -21.17 -18.34
C GLU A 482 -0.45 -21.48 -16.88
N PHE A 483 -0.27 -22.75 -16.53
CA PHE A 483 -0.01 -23.16 -15.16
C PHE A 483 0.99 -24.29 -15.05
N ALA A 484 1.54 -24.47 -13.86
CA ALA A 484 2.29 -25.65 -13.47
C ALA A 484 1.97 -26.02 -12.02
N GLU A 485 1.82 -27.33 -11.76
CA GLU A 485 1.46 -27.87 -10.45
C GLU A 485 2.69 -28.24 -9.63
N PHE A 486 2.64 -27.96 -8.33
CA PHE A 486 3.70 -28.25 -7.37
C PHE A 486 3.12 -28.77 -6.06
N THR A 487 3.95 -29.48 -5.31
CA THR A 487 3.67 -29.83 -3.91
C THR A 487 4.73 -29.16 -3.05
N SER A 488 4.31 -28.40 -2.04
CA SER A 488 5.21 -27.62 -1.17
C SER A 488 6.11 -28.51 -0.30
N ASP A 489 7.27 -27.98 0.03
CA ASP A 489 8.16 -28.51 1.06
C ASP A 489 8.53 -27.39 2.05
N ALA A 490 8.39 -27.66 3.34
CA ALA A 490 8.78 -26.71 4.39
C ALA A 490 10.25 -26.29 4.30
N ASP A 491 11.11 -27.09 3.67
CA ASP A 491 12.51 -26.74 3.41
C ASP A 491 12.67 -25.57 2.40
N TRP A 492 11.59 -25.16 1.68
CA TRP A 492 11.59 -24.00 0.78
C TRP A 492 11.38 -22.68 1.52
N ALA A 493 10.87 -22.76 2.75
CA ALA A 493 10.51 -21.62 3.54
C ALA A 493 11.75 -20.81 3.98
N GLY A 494 11.65 -19.50 3.81
CA GLY A 494 12.59 -18.52 4.35
C GLY A 494 11.98 -17.79 5.55
N THR A 495 12.64 -16.73 5.96
CA THR A 495 12.10 -15.77 6.95
C THR A 495 12.20 -14.37 6.36
N ALA A 496 11.43 -13.43 6.89
CA ALA A 496 11.51 -12.03 6.46
C ALA A 496 12.96 -11.46 6.54
N ALA A 497 13.73 -11.86 7.55
CA ALA A 497 15.12 -11.45 7.69
C ALA A 497 16.11 -12.19 6.76
N ASN A 498 15.71 -13.35 6.24
CA ASN A 498 16.51 -14.17 5.33
C ASN A 498 15.55 -14.85 4.32
N PRO A 499 15.02 -14.10 3.36
CA PRO A 499 14.11 -14.65 2.37
C PRO A 499 14.85 -15.61 1.42
N VAL A 500 14.16 -16.67 1.01
CA VAL A 500 14.63 -17.62 0.02
C VAL A 500 13.64 -17.64 -1.12
N TYR A 501 14.03 -17.12 -2.28
CA TYR A 501 13.21 -17.18 -3.49
C TYR A 501 13.39 -18.53 -4.17
N TYR A 502 12.32 -19.36 -4.13
CA TYR A 502 12.33 -20.67 -4.73
C TYR A 502 11.82 -20.59 -6.17
N PRO A 503 12.62 -21.01 -7.16
CA PRO A 503 12.24 -20.93 -8.56
C PRO A 503 11.31 -22.09 -8.95
N LEU A 504 10.20 -21.74 -9.55
CA LEU A 504 9.13 -22.65 -10.03
C LEU A 504 9.00 -22.43 -11.53
N ALA A 505 9.22 -23.46 -12.34
CA ALA A 505 9.21 -23.36 -13.80
C ALA A 505 7.86 -23.77 -14.39
N PHE A 506 7.40 -23.09 -15.43
CA PHE A 506 6.35 -23.57 -16.32
C PHE A 506 6.85 -24.75 -17.15
N GLU A 507 5.94 -25.61 -17.63
CA GLU A 507 6.31 -26.76 -18.47
C GLU A 507 6.88 -26.31 -19.82
N ASP A 508 6.29 -25.29 -20.41
CA ASP A 508 6.70 -24.67 -21.67
C ASP A 508 7.12 -23.21 -21.43
N GLU A 509 8.00 -22.69 -22.28
CA GLU A 509 8.35 -21.27 -22.30
C GLU A 509 7.19 -20.44 -22.88
N ILE A 510 6.89 -19.29 -22.24
CA ILE A 510 5.78 -18.45 -22.60
C ILE A 510 6.31 -17.16 -23.27
N GLU A 511 6.06 -17.01 -24.59
CA GLU A 511 6.39 -15.75 -25.28
C GLU A 511 5.34 -14.69 -24.94
N VAL A 512 5.79 -13.58 -24.37
CA VAL A 512 4.94 -12.42 -24.09
C VAL A 512 4.85 -11.54 -25.32
N SER A 513 3.63 -11.33 -25.81
CA SER A 513 3.36 -10.44 -26.93
C SER A 513 2.79 -9.11 -26.43
N VAL A 514 3.51 -8.02 -26.63
CA VAL A 514 3.03 -6.67 -26.35
C VAL A 514 2.12 -6.12 -27.48
N ASP A 515 2.05 -6.82 -28.62
CA ASP A 515 1.23 -6.46 -29.77
C ASP A 515 -0.24 -6.88 -29.55
N GLY A 516 -1.14 -5.94 -29.46
CA GLY A 516 -2.60 -6.14 -29.50
C GLY A 516 -3.29 -6.15 -28.13
N LEU A 517 -2.57 -5.89 -27.05
CA LEU A 517 -3.21 -5.67 -25.75
C LEU A 517 -4.00 -4.35 -25.77
N ALA A 518 -5.28 -4.43 -25.35
CA ALA A 518 -6.04 -3.21 -25.08
C ALA A 518 -5.30 -2.43 -23.99
N SER A 519 -4.95 -1.21 -24.27
CA SER A 519 -4.18 -0.33 -23.37
C SER A 519 -4.84 -0.17 -22.00
N PRO A 520 -4.09 -0.33 -20.90
CA PRO A 520 -2.79 -0.97 -20.74
C PRO A 520 -2.96 -2.49 -20.58
N GLY A 521 -2.21 -3.28 -21.33
CA GLY A 521 -2.18 -4.73 -21.21
C GLY A 521 -1.36 -5.12 -19.97
N PHE A 522 -2.01 -5.74 -19.00
CA PHE A 522 -1.36 -6.29 -17.84
C PHE A 522 -1.22 -7.80 -17.98
N TYR A 523 -0.07 -8.30 -17.58
CA TYR A 523 0.15 -9.70 -17.31
C TYR A 523 0.12 -9.91 -15.80
N ALA A 524 -0.21 -11.12 -15.36
CA ALA A 524 -0.14 -11.44 -13.96
C ALA A 524 0.49 -12.81 -13.72
N GLY A 525 1.39 -12.86 -12.73
CA GLY A 525 1.99 -14.08 -12.23
C GLY A 525 1.57 -14.31 -10.77
N ALA A 526 1.07 -15.50 -10.45
CA ALA A 526 0.56 -15.80 -9.12
C ALA A 526 0.84 -17.24 -8.67
N VAL A 527 0.89 -17.43 -7.35
CA VAL A 527 0.86 -18.71 -6.66
C VAL A 527 -0.53 -18.90 -6.06
N ILE A 528 -1.14 -20.07 -6.27
CA ILE A 528 -2.52 -20.33 -5.85
C ILE A 528 -2.69 -21.74 -5.29
N THR A 529 -3.42 -21.86 -4.18
CA THR A 529 -3.96 -23.13 -3.68
C THR A 529 -5.44 -23.22 -4.04
N GLU A 530 -5.87 -24.31 -4.68
CA GLU A 530 -7.27 -24.49 -5.06
C GLU A 530 -8.06 -25.42 -4.12
N PHE A 531 -7.38 -26.03 -3.15
CA PHE A 531 -7.97 -27.00 -2.26
C PHE A 531 -7.98 -26.54 -0.82
N ASP A 532 -8.97 -27.01 -0.07
CA ASP A 532 -9.06 -26.83 1.37
C ASP A 532 -8.10 -27.78 2.09
N TYR A 533 -7.38 -27.31 3.09
CA TYR A 533 -6.46 -28.09 3.90
C TYR A 533 -6.79 -27.96 5.38
N GLU A 534 -6.92 -29.09 6.11
CA GLU A 534 -7.28 -29.08 7.56
C GLU A 534 -6.16 -28.52 8.43
N ASP A 535 -4.90 -28.90 8.19
CA ASP A 535 -3.75 -28.57 9.05
C ASP A 535 -2.53 -28.08 8.26
N LEU A 536 -2.67 -27.80 6.97
CA LEU A 536 -1.55 -27.43 6.09
C LEU A 536 -1.80 -26.04 5.50
N GLU A 537 -0.79 -25.21 5.50
CA GLU A 537 -0.86 -23.88 4.91
C GLU A 537 0.31 -23.59 3.97
N LEU A 538 0.07 -22.80 2.93
CA LEU A 538 1.07 -22.23 2.05
C LEU A 538 1.12 -20.75 2.29
N THR A 539 2.29 -20.24 2.68
CA THR A 539 2.47 -18.83 2.96
C THR A 539 3.53 -18.21 2.07
N VAL A 540 3.36 -16.93 1.74
CA VAL A 540 4.28 -16.14 0.92
C VAL A 540 4.74 -14.95 1.73
N LEU A 541 6.04 -14.65 1.71
CA LEU A 541 6.56 -13.42 2.31
C LEU A 541 6.18 -12.20 1.45
N GLY A 542 6.15 -11.03 2.05
CA GLY A 542 5.85 -9.78 1.34
C GLY A 542 6.24 -8.55 2.14
N ASN A 543 6.05 -7.40 1.51
CA ASN A 543 6.17 -6.10 2.14
C ASN A 543 4.78 -5.60 2.55
N GLY A 544 4.58 -5.30 3.82
CA GLY A 544 3.40 -4.59 4.28
C GLY A 544 3.45 -3.13 3.82
N ASN A 545 2.36 -2.58 3.30
CA ASN A 545 2.18 -1.18 2.86
C ASN A 545 2.87 -0.70 1.58
N SER A 546 3.38 -1.58 0.79
CA SER A 546 4.19 -1.15 -0.34
C SER A 546 3.44 -1.01 -1.66
N ASP A 547 2.22 -1.56 -1.77
CA ASP A 547 1.48 -1.49 -3.02
C ASP A 547 0.69 -0.19 -3.15
N THR A 548 1.35 0.83 -3.71
CA THR A 548 0.72 2.11 -4.06
C THR A 548 0.26 2.17 -5.51
N ASP A 549 0.66 1.20 -6.34
CA ASP A 549 0.45 1.20 -7.79
C ASP A 549 -0.56 0.15 -8.27
N ASN A 550 -1.19 -0.60 -7.36
CA ASN A 550 -2.13 -1.67 -7.65
C ASN A 550 -1.51 -2.87 -8.42
N SER A 551 -0.24 -3.13 -8.23
CA SER A 551 0.45 -4.28 -8.84
C SER A 551 0.03 -5.61 -8.22
N THR A 552 -0.38 -5.62 -6.97
CA THR A 552 -0.71 -6.83 -6.21
C THR A 552 -2.11 -7.34 -6.49
N ILE A 553 -2.22 -8.66 -6.67
CA ILE A 553 -3.48 -9.38 -6.80
C ILE A 553 -3.58 -10.50 -5.75
N ILE A 554 -4.79 -10.68 -5.22
CA ILE A 554 -5.11 -11.75 -4.27
C ILE A 554 -6.30 -12.55 -4.79
N TYR A 555 -6.22 -13.88 -4.74
CA TYR A 555 -7.32 -14.79 -5.01
C TYR A 555 -7.92 -15.26 -3.70
N GLN A 556 -9.20 -15.02 -3.51
CA GLN A 556 -9.91 -15.45 -2.31
C GLN A 556 -11.41 -15.57 -2.56
N GLN A 557 -12.12 -16.19 -1.61
CA GLN A 557 -13.56 -16.32 -1.70
C GLN A 557 -14.23 -14.95 -1.53
N ALA A 558 -14.99 -14.58 -2.57
CA ALA A 558 -15.87 -13.42 -2.50
C ALA A 558 -17.09 -13.73 -1.66
N GLY A 559 -17.74 -12.69 -1.25
CA GLY A 559 -18.97 -12.80 -0.53
C GLY A 559 -20.16 -13.47 -1.24
N SER A 560 -20.04 -13.76 -2.52
CA SER A 560 -20.98 -14.62 -3.26
C SER A 560 -20.76 -16.11 -3.00
N GLY A 561 -19.66 -16.48 -2.33
CA GLY A 561 -19.18 -17.85 -2.20
C GLY A 561 -18.33 -18.33 -3.40
N GLU A 562 -18.11 -17.47 -4.38
CA GLU A 562 -17.23 -17.74 -5.52
C GLU A 562 -15.83 -17.21 -5.23
N PHE A 563 -14.80 -17.91 -5.69
CA PHE A 563 -13.43 -17.43 -5.61
C PHE A 563 -13.14 -16.49 -6.77
N VAL A 564 -12.56 -15.34 -6.48
CA VAL A 564 -12.26 -14.30 -7.47
C VAL A 564 -10.94 -13.60 -7.14
N TRP A 565 -10.36 -12.94 -8.13
CA TRP A 565 -9.20 -12.09 -7.97
C TRP A 565 -9.60 -10.68 -7.54
N PHE A 566 -8.82 -10.10 -6.64
CA PHE A 566 -8.95 -8.73 -6.18
C PHE A 566 -7.61 -8.02 -6.30
N THR A 567 -7.64 -6.71 -6.55
CA THR A 567 -6.48 -5.85 -6.32
C THR A 567 -6.30 -5.64 -4.82
N ALA A 568 -5.09 -5.87 -4.31
CA ALA A 568 -4.73 -5.61 -2.92
C ALA A 568 -3.79 -4.40 -2.84
N GLN A 569 -4.03 -3.53 -1.86
CA GLN A 569 -3.22 -2.34 -1.62
C GLN A 569 -2.48 -2.38 -0.28
N THR A 570 -2.52 -3.52 0.41
CA THR A 570 -2.04 -3.63 1.79
C THR A 570 -0.72 -4.38 1.93
N ALA A 571 -0.28 -5.08 0.90
CA ALA A 571 0.99 -5.80 0.92
C ALA A 571 1.39 -6.18 -0.51
N THR A 572 2.68 -6.20 -0.79
CA THR A 572 3.25 -6.69 -2.04
C THR A 572 3.85 -8.07 -1.79
N PRO A 573 3.34 -9.15 -2.39
CA PRO A 573 3.89 -10.48 -2.23
C PRO A 573 5.24 -10.62 -2.94
N ALA A 574 6.17 -11.31 -2.31
CA ALA A 574 7.46 -11.64 -2.88
C ALA A 574 7.34 -12.77 -3.92
N VAL A 575 6.65 -12.46 -5.00
CA VAL A 575 6.44 -13.29 -6.20
C VAL A 575 7.07 -12.58 -7.37
N ARG A 576 8.19 -13.09 -7.84
CA ARG A 576 9.01 -12.52 -8.92
C ARG A 576 8.85 -13.34 -10.18
N LEU A 577 8.85 -12.68 -11.31
CA LEU A 577 8.82 -13.32 -12.61
C LEU A 577 10.23 -13.72 -13.04
N ILE A 578 10.37 -14.87 -13.70
CA ILE A 578 11.65 -15.37 -14.23
C ILE A 578 11.62 -15.29 -15.76
N THR A 579 12.55 -14.53 -16.34
CA THR A 579 12.69 -14.29 -17.78
C THR A 579 13.87 -15.01 -18.45
N CYS A 580 14.53 -15.92 -17.74
CA CYS A 580 15.57 -16.77 -18.30
C CYS A 580 15.25 -18.25 -18.06
N PRO A 581 15.80 -19.18 -18.88
CA PRO A 581 15.55 -20.60 -18.72
C PRO A 581 15.92 -21.10 -17.32
N VAL A 582 14.94 -21.67 -16.62
CA VAL A 582 15.15 -22.36 -15.34
C VAL A 582 15.79 -23.72 -15.63
N VAL A 583 17.09 -23.73 -15.92
CA VAL A 583 17.83 -24.95 -16.30
C VAL A 583 18.20 -25.83 -15.11
N SER A 584 18.01 -25.35 -13.89
CA SER A 584 18.19 -26.08 -12.62
C SER A 584 17.49 -25.30 -11.50
N VAL A 585 17.35 -25.92 -10.32
CA VAL A 585 16.97 -25.19 -9.10
C VAL A 585 18.18 -24.33 -8.70
N ASP A 586 18.44 -23.30 -9.50
CA ASP A 586 19.33 -22.24 -9.09
C ASP A 586 18.49 -21.25 -8.29
N VAL A 587 18.80 -21.10 -7.01
CA VAL A 587 18.20 -20.02 -6.19
C VAL A 587 18.50 -18.73 -6.94
N ILE A 588 17.47 -18.09 -7.49
CA ILE A 588 17.60 -16.82 -8.19
C ILE A 588 17.75 -15.74 -7.12
N GLY A 589 18.91 -15.21 -7.08
CA GLY A 589 19.34 -14.19 -6.14
C GLY A 589 20.67 -14.63 -5.52
N ALA A 590 21.74 -13.89 -5.79
CA ALA A 590 22.96 -13.93 -4.98
C ALA A 590 22.62 -13.30 -3.62
N TYR A 591 21.61 -13.87 -2.93
CA TYR A 591 21.27 -13.38 -1.61
C TYR A 591 22.40 -13.76 -0.67
N ASN A 592 22.98 -12.80 -0.03
CA ASN A 592 24.14 -12.87 0.86
C ASN A 592 25.51 -13.08 0.16
N GLY A 593 25.70 -12.58 -1.07
CA GLY A 593 27.04 -12.54 -1.69
C GLY A 593 27.69 -13.91 -1.86
N VAL A 594 26.92 -14.98 -2.04
CA VAL A 594 27.42 -16.33 -2.30
C VAL A 594 26.83 -16.85 -3.60
N HIS A 595 27.68 -17.14 -4.57
CA HIS A 595 27.30 -17.71 -5.86
C HIS A 595 27.94 -19.08 -6.06
N LEU A 596 27.12 -20.13 -6.23
CA LEU A 596 27.57 -21.49 -6.52
C LEU A 596 27.44 -21.76 -8.02
N GLN A 597 28.52 -22.14 -8.68
CA GLN A 597 28.53 -22.51 -10.09
C GLN A 597 28.16 -23.97 -10.29
N GLY A 598 27.70 -24.32 -11.50
CA GLY A 598 27.49 -25.70 -11.89
C GLY A 598 28.79 -26.52 -11.75
N ASN A 599 28.68 -27.78 -11.34
CA ASN A 599 29.86 -28.66 -11.27
C ASN A 599 30.37 -28.99 -12.67
N TYR A 600 31.71 -29.09 -12.78
CA TYR A 600 32.36 -29.44 -14.05
C TYR A 600 33.41 -30.54 -13.85
N PRO A 601 33.37 -31.62 -14.66
CA PRO A 601 32.32 -31.96 -15.66
C PRO A 601 30.98 -32.36 -15.04
N ASN A 602 29.88 -32.12 -15.79
CA ASN A 602 28.55 -32.60 -15.52
C ASN A 602 27.87 -32.99 -16.86
N PRO A 603 27.56 -34.27 -17.15
CA PRO A 603 27.69 -35.42 -16.27
C PRO A 603 29.15 -35.75 -15.90
N THR A 604 29.31 -36.38 -14.71
CA THR A 604 30.63 -36.86 -14.23
C THR A 604 30.60 -38.38 -14.08
N ALA A 605 31.77 -39.02 -14.36
CA ALA A 605 32.03 -40.43 -14.10
C ALA A 605 33.09 -40.65 -13.02
N GLY A 606 33.60 -39.54 -12.42
CA GLY A 606 34.68 -39.59 -11.45
C GLY A 606 34.87 -38.21 -10.80
N GLU A 607 36.06 -37.63 -10.92
CA GLU A 607 36.26 -36.29 -10.35
C GLU A 607 35.46 -35.22 -11.03
N THR A 608 34.78 -34.40 -10.21
CA THR A 608 34.11 -33.14 -10.61
C THR A 608 34.54 -32.01 -9.68
N ARG A 609 34.30 -30.77 -10.08
CA ARG A 609 34.67 -29.57 -9.31
C ARG A 609 33.39 -28.77 -9.00
N PHE A 610 33.27 -28.38 -7.75
CA PHE A 610 32.31 -27.39 -7.31
C PHE A 610 33.01 -26.05 -7.16
N SER A 611 32.58 -25.05 -7.89
CA SER A 611 33.14 -23.70 -7.79
C SER A 611 32.11 -22.74 -7.24
N PHE A 612 32.54 -21.82 -6.37
CA PHE A 612 31.65 -20.79 -5.81
C PHE A 612 32.44 -19.51 -5.56
N THR A 613 31.77 -18.39 -5.56
CA THR A 613 32.27 -17.10 -5.09
C THR A 613 31.52 -16.69 -3.82
N SER A 614 32.19 -15.93 -2.95
CA SER A 614 31.59 -15.32 -1.76
C SER A 614 32.16 -13.92 -1.56
N ASP A 615 31.31 -12.95 -1.31
CA ASP A 615 31.69 -11.56 -1.05
C ASP A 615 32.22 -11.35 0.37
N TRP A 616 32.04 -12.32 1.23
CA TRP A 616 32.47 -12.30 2.64
C TRP A 616 33.12 -13.61 3.06
N GLY A 617 33.90 -13.56 4.14
CA GLY A 617 34.59 -14.72 4.68
C GLY A 617 33.76 -15.41 5.77
N GLY A 618 33.67 -16.74 5.73
CA GLY A 618 32.89 -17.54 6.70
C GLY A 618 33.17 -19.03 6.63
N ASP A 619 32.46 -19.82 7.40
CA ASP A 619 32.49 -21.27 7.35
C ASP A 619 31.54 -21.79 6.27
N PHE A 620 32.06 -22.63 5.39
CA PHE A 620 31.32 -23.21 4.27
C PHE A 620 31.27 -24.72 4.35
N MET A 621 30.20 -25.32 3.84
CA MET A 621 29.97 -26.75 3.78
C MET A 621 29.26 -27.10 2.47
N ILE A 622 29.56 -28.24 1.85
CA ILE A 622 28.79 -28.76 0.73
C ILE A 622 28.11 -30.07 1.18
N GLU A 623 26.78 -30.14 1.10
CA GLU A 623 25.99 -31.36 1.25
C GLU A 623 25.63 -31.93 -0.10
N LEU A 624 25.74 -33.25 -0.24
CA LEU A 624 25.29 -34.01 -1.41
C LEU A 624 24.09 -34.88 -1.03
N ARG A 625 23.02 -34.82 -1.78
CA ARG A 625 21.79 -35.60 -1.56
C ARG A 625 21.34 -36.32 -2.82
N ASP A 626 20.68 -37.48 -2.66
CA ASP A 626 20.04 -38.19 -3.78
C ASP A 626 18.65 -37.58 -4.10
N LEU A 627 17.99 -38.09 -5.14
CA LEU A 627 16.66 -37.64 -5.56
C LEU A 627 15.54 -37.84 -4.51
N GLN A 628 15.78 -38.68 -3.51
CA GLN A 628 14.87 -38.88 -2.40
C GLN A 628 15.20 -37.99 -1.22
N GLY A 629 16.09 -36.98 -1.40
CA GLY A 629 16.51 -36.05 -0.36
C GLY A 629 17.42 -36.63 0.71
N ARG A 630 17.82 -37.91 0.59
CA ARG A 630 18.70 -38.56 1.58
C ARG A 630 20.11 -38.01 1.45
N LEU A 631 20.71 -37.63 2.59
CA LEU A 631 22.09 -37.19 2.66
C LEU A 631 23.04 -38.32 2.21
N VAL A 632 23.84 -38.06 1.20
CA VAL A 632 24.80 -38.99 0.60
C VAL A 632 26.21 -38.69 1.12
N ASP A 633 26.59 -37.42 1.17
CA ASP A 633 27.92 -37.00 1.62
C ASP A 633 27.91 -35.54 2.11
N VAL A 634 28.91 -35.17 2.94
CA VAL A 634 29.09 -33.82 3.46
C VAL A 634 30.59 -33.47 3.36
N MET A 635 30.88 -32.36 2.74
CA MET A 635 32.21 -31.78 2.68
C MET A 635 32.26 -30.51 3.55
N ASP A 636 32.90 -30.59 4.70
CA ASP A 636 33.22 -29.41 5.52
C ASP A 636 34.39 -28.66 4.92
N LEU A 637 34.18 -27.47 4.44
CA LEU A 637 35.22 -26.66 3.80
C LEU A 637 35.92 -25.75 4.83
N GLY A 638 35.36 -25.63 6.04
CA GLY A 638 35.83 -24.73 7.07
C GLY A 638 35.81 -23.25 6.66
N ALA A 639 36.48 -22.41 7.42
CA ALA A 639 36.56 -20.99 7.14
C ALA A 639 37.28 -20.67 5.82
N ARG A 640 36.61 -19.91 4.95
CA ARG A 640 37.10 -19.39 3.67
C ARG A 640 37.07 -17.86 3.67
N PRO A 641 38.04 -17.17 3.09
CA PRO A 641 37.97 -15.73 2.87
C PRO A 641 36.95 -15.40 1.76
N ALA A 642 36.57 -14.14 1.60
CA ALA A 642 35.91 -13.64 0.40
C ALA A 642 36.69 -13.95 -0.87
N GLY A 643 35.99 -14.20 -1.99
CA GLY A 643 36.56 -14.51 -3.31
C GLY A 643 36.13 -15.85 -3.88
N GLU A 644 36.78 -16.25 -4.99
CA GLU A 644 36.53 -17.52 -5.69
C GLU A 644 37.16 -18.73 -4.97
N HIS A 645 36.37 -19.82 -4.92
CA HIS A 645 36.77 -21.09 -4.34
C HIS A 645 36.42 -22.24 -5.28
N THR A 646 37.26 -23.25 -5.32
CA THR A 646 36.99 -24.49 -6.06
C THR A 646 37.34 -25.68 -5.19
N VAL A 647 36.38 -26.64 -5.13
CA VAL A 647 36.50 -27.88 -4.37
C VAL A 647 36.41 -29.07 -5.33
N VAL A 648 37.32 -30.02 -5.23
CA VAL A 648 37.30 -31.24 -6.04
C VAL A 648 36.57 -32.32 -5.26
N TYR A 649 35.63 -32.99 -5.94
CA TYR A 649 34.85 -34.12 -5.42
C TYR A 649 35.00 -35.36 -6.30
N ASP A 650 35.25 -36.50 -5.68
CA ASP A 650 35.35 -37.80 -6.38
C ASP A 650 33.97 -38.51 -6.31
N ALA A 651 33.21 -38.43 -7.41
CA ALA A 651 31.91 -39.07 -7.57
C ALA A 651 31.98 -40.55 -8.02
N SER A 652 33.18 -41.13 -8.16
CA SER A 652 33.34 -42.51 -8.68
C SER A 652 32.68 -43.60 -7.84
N ALA A 653 32.39 -43.32 -6.56
CA ALA A 653 31.67 -44.26 -5.67
C ALA A 653 30.17 -44.11 -5.73
N LEU A 654 29.63 -43.07 -6.39
CA LEU A 654 28.18 -42.85 -6.51
C LEU A 654 27.61 -43.71 -7.60
N SER A 655 26.35 -44.12 -7.47
CA SER A 655 25.59 -44.81 -8.54
C SER A 655 25.22 -43.83 -9.65
N ASP A 656 25.04 -44.34 -10.88
CA ASP A 656 24.44 -43.55 -11.97
C ASP A 656 23.10 -42.96 -11.53
N GLY A 657 22.95 -41.67 -11.70
CA GLY A 657 21.73 -40.96 -11.29
C GLY A 657 21.89 -39.46 -11.17
N MET A 658 20.81 -38.82 -10.75
CA MET A 658 20.82 -37.39 -10.41
C MET A 658 21.03 -37.22 -8.90
N TYR A 659 21.80 -36.21 -8.57
CA TYR A 659 22.09 -35.81 -7.19
C TYR A 659 21.91 -34.29 -7.10
N THR A 660 21.64 -33.80 -5.91
CA THR A 660 21.71 -32.38 -5.59
C THR A 660 22.90 -32.12 -4.68
N TYR A 661 23.61 -31.02 -4.90
CA TYR A 661 24.63 -30.55 -3.97
C TYR A 661 24.31 -29.11 -3.53
N SER A 662 24.43 -28.86 -2.24
CA SER A 662 24.11 -27.57 -1.61
C SER A 662 25.36 -27.00 -0.96
N LEU A 663 25.71 -25.76 -1.28
CA LEU A 663 26.66 -24.97 -0.52
C LEU A 663 25.92 -24.32 0.65
N LEU A 664 26.39 -24.57 1.85
CA LEU A 664 25.81 -24.04 3.08
C LEU A 664 26.82 -23.12 3.77
N THR A 665 26.31 -22.03 4.30
CA THR A 665 27.02 -21.15 5.22
C THR A 665 26.11 -20.80 6.38
N GLY A 666 26.61 -20.04 7.37
CA GLY A 666 25.75 -19.59 8.49
C GLY A 666 24.51 -18.81 8.07
N ASN A 667 24.51 -18.23 6.86
CA ASN A 667 23.48 -17.28 6.38
C ASN A 667 22.92 -17.61 4.99
N ALA A 668 23.41 -18.64 4.30
CA ALA A 668 22.92 -18.97 2.95
C ALA A 668 22.99 -20.47 2.66
N ARG A 669 22.08 -20.95 1.81
CA ARG A 669 22.09 -22.26 1.19
C ARG A 669 21.84 -22.10 -0.30
N VAL A 670 22.78 -22.55 -1.13
CA VAL A 670 22.66 -22.54 -2.60
C VAL A 670 22.79 -23.96 -3.11
N THR A 671 21.79 -24.44 -3.88
CA THR A 671 21.71 -25.86 -4.32
C THR A 671 21.77 -25.98 -5.83
N LYS A 672 22.52 -26.98 -6.33
CA LYS A 672 22.60 -27.33 -7.75
C LYS A 672 22.48 -28.84 -7.98
N LYS A 673 22.22 -29.22 -9.23
CA LYS A 673 22.10 -30.64 -9.63
C LYS A 673 23.41 -31.15 -10.24
N MET A 674 23.72 -32.37 -9.93
CA MET A 674 24.85 -33.11 -10.53
C MET A 674 24.35 -34.43 -11.10
N ARG A 675 24.72 -34.74 -12.33
CA ARG A 675 24.48 -36.06 -12.95
C ARG A 675 25.73 -36.92 -12.89
N VAL A 676 25.57 -38.11 -12.31
CA VAL A 676 26.64 -39.14 -12.35
C VAL A 676 26.27 -40.15 -13.44
N GLN A 677 27.23 -40.48 -14.32
CA GLN A 677 27.02 -41.43 -15.40
C GLN A 677 28.39 -42.07 -15.71
N HIS A 678 28.53 -43.36 -15.33
CA HIS A 678 29.72 -44.17 -15.59
C HIS A 678 29.71 -44.83 -16.96
#